data_31c452de6d7a394991eb8cd841556219
#
_entry.id   31c452de6d7a394991eb8cd841556219
#
_cell.length_a   1.000
_cell.length_b   1.000
_cell.length_c   1.000
_cell.angle_alpha   90.00
_cell.angle_beta   90.00
_cell.angle_gamma   90.00
#
_symmetry.space_group_name_H-M   'P 1'
#
loop_
_entity.id
_entity.type
_entity.pdbx_description
1 polymer ?
#
loop_
_entity_poly.entity_id
_entity_poly.type
_entity_poly.pdbx_seq_one_letter_code
_entity_poly.pdbx_strand_id
1 'polypeptide(L)'
;MADQFDAFVSYSRGDGVFAEKLVEALENFTPPPDLSIPQRPLKIFRDVSDLTGNEYFSAIESELRSSRKLILLCSPLARQSSFVDDEIRRFIQAQGAQNIIPVIVNGLPNNEATGEQSALMAFPQALCDALPLPLAVPYREWNPASDAIDAGSFKPAWYTLLADLYGVSRAEIEARDSARRARDRATWSRQLATNSNRAQDIDPELAVLLAANAVKITADADGAVIAEAEEALYRAVENFQRRRTFPLMVLQGHEDAVWDVQYNAAGTVLVTASEDCSWRLWDAATGRQLASVSGTPKHGPVKAAKFSPDGQCLITAHLDGRAKFWTPHAVRSIYLDAHCWDVAYRPDGRAVATASIDGVVKVWDLGTGNTLHSFILPGPAVTVAFSPDGGRLAAGGRFGIAKVWDLVSSQPELNLQGHTEVVHAITFSPDGKQAATASEDGTWRLWELESGQQLAKVDALGSQSARLGEKSLAAVAFDPAGKHLATACRDKTATVWDARSRRDLFTLAGHSGGVWGVAFHPQKDRIATASYDRTVRIWDASQHQELLIRLSGQEDEITALAFEPNSQTLYSGGHGGTVFRWDLAKGEPVHSFQTNQGTVSTIACHPRESIFATADGNGTVSLWNLNGTPVRTLSAHDKSTMSVTFSPDGELLLSAALDGKAKLWEWRTGKFVVGLDGQSEELASALFSPDGSLIATAPTAHEWAQAQPSNTTARLWKSSTRELLLKLEGHSKPLTAMAFSPNGAMLATASFDHTAKLWDTKTGRPIATLVGHISRPTSVAFSRDGSRVATGSIDRTVKLWTIKDKGDSVTLVGHSDHVSSVAFSPDGRWIASAARNGLILLHHVSVNTLINLAEQAVPRQLTSEEAAHYLPGSGVR
;
A
#
# COMPACT_ATOMS: atom_id res chain seq x y z
N MET A 1 -9.13 36.55 -49.67
CA MET A 1 -9.96 35.34 -49.63
C MET A 1 -10.76 35.45 -48.33
N ALA A 2 -12.09 35.50 -48.38
CA ALA A 2 -12.93 35.57 -47.20
C ALA A 2 -12.64 34.35 -46.32
N ASP A 3 -12.60 34.53 -45.01
CA ASP A 3 -12.41 33.44 -44.05
C ASP A 3 -13.59 32.46 -44.18
N GLN A 4 -13.31 31.28 -44.73
CA GLN A 4 -14.34 30.30 -45.01
C GLN A 4 -14.65 29.56 -43.68
N PHE A 5 -15.90 29.54 -43.24
CA PHE A 5 -16.36 28.77 -42.12
C PHE A 5 -16.56 27.30 -42.50
N ASP A 6 -16.32 26.39 -41.54
CA ASP A 6 -16.54 24.98 -41.73
C ASP A 6 -18.03 24.64 -41.62
N ALA A 7 -18.76 25.34 -40.71
CA ALA A 7 -20.21 25.25 -40.61
C ALA A 7 -20.84 26.54 -40.10
N PHE A 8 -22.14 26.72 -40.47
CA PHE A 8 -23.06 27.71 -39.91
C PHE A 8 -24.07 26.96 -39.00
N VAL A 9 -24.38 27.48 -37.83
CA VAL A 9 -25.41 26.92 -36.93
C VAL A 9 -26.68 27.75 -36.96
N SER A 10 -27.75 27.17 -37.53
CA SER A 10 -29.09 27.77 -37.60
C SER A 10 -29.98 27.19 -36.50
N TYR A 11 -30.64 28.04 -35.72
CA TYR A 11 -31.45 27.64 -34.58
C TYR A 11 -32.53 28.65 -34.21
N SER A 12 -33.58 28.25 -33.47
CA SER A 12 -34.51 29.18 -32.85
C SER A 12 -33.92 29.79 -31.58
N ARG A 13 -34.35 31.01 -31.21
CA ARG A 13 -33.87 31.67 -29.98
C ARG A 13 -34.08 30.82 -28.72
N GLY A 14 -35.10 29.95 -28.68
CA GLY A 14 -35.37 29.05 -27.57
C GLY A 14 -34.31 27.92 -27.41
N ASP A 15 -33.58 27.63 -28.49
CA ASP A 15 -32.55 26.57 -28.53
C ASP A 15 -31.11 27.13 -28.28
N GLY A 16 -30.97 28.39 -27.92
CA GLY A 16 -29.71 29.14 -27.85
C GLY A 16 -28.66 28.51 -26.88
N VAL A 17 -29.10 27.97 -25.73
CA VAL A 17 -28.18 27.34 -24.75
C VAL A 17 -27.54 26.08 -25.33
N PHE A 18 -28.31 25.26 -26.07
CA PHE A 18 -27.74 24.10 -26.74
C PHE A 18 -26.79 24.50 -27.86
N ALA A 19 -27.18 25.51 -28.66
CA ALA A 19 -26.35 26.04 -29.76
C ALA A 19 -24.97 26.52 -29.23
N GLU A 20 -24.98 27.23 -28.12
CA GLU A 20 -23.74 27.73 -27.49
C GLU A 20 -22.79 26.60 -27.07
N LYS A 21 -23.31 25.65 -26.34
CA LYS A 21 -22.51 24.49 -25.89
C LYS A 21 -22.07 23.60 -27.06
N LEU A 22 -22.88 23.44 -28.09
CA LEU A 22 -22.53 22.70 -29.29
C LEU A 22 -21.35 23.37 -30.02
N VAL A 23 -21.42 24.68 -30.22
CA VAL A 23 -20.32 25.44 -30.87
C VAL A 23 -19.04 25.34 -30.05
N GLU A 24 -19.12 25.55 -28.73
CA GLU A 24 -17.98 25.41 -27.84
C GLU A 24 -17.34 24.01 -27.94
N ALA A 25 -18.13 22.95 -27.95
CA ALA A 25 -17.65 21.58 -28.09
C ALA A 25 -16.98 21.30 -29.46
N LEU A 26 -17.57 21.84 -30.55
CA LEU A 26 -17.03 21.67 -31.89
C LEU A 26 -15.73 22.44 -32.13
N GLU A 27 -15.62 23.66 -31.61
CA GLU A 27 -14.42 24.49 -31.72
C GLU A 27 -13.26 23.97 -30.83
N ASN A 28 -13.60 23.34 -29.71
CA ASN A 28 -12.60 22.69 -28.82
C ASN A 28 -12.19 21.28 -29.30
N PHE A 29 -12.91 20.69 -30.24
CA PHE A 29 -12.59 19.38 -30.75
C PHE A 29 -11.33 19.42 -31.63
N THR A 30 -10.31 18.68 -31.24
CA THR A 30 -9.09 18.47 -32.03
C THR A 30 -9.17 17.11 -32.70
N PRO A 31 -9.16 17.04 -34.04
CA PRO A 31 -9.21 15.78 -34.77
C PRO A 31 -8.01 14.87 -34.43
N PRO A 32 -8.20 13.53 -34.42
CA PRO A 32 -7.08 12.58 -34.33
C PRO A 32 -6.07 12.79 -35.47
N PRO A 33 -4.75 12.81 -35.19
CA PRO A 33 -3.71 13.14 -36.18
C PRO A 33 -3.60 12.15 -37.36
N ASP A 34 -4.11 10.93 -37.16
CA ASP A 34 -4.05 9.85 -38.15
C ASP A 34 -5.23 9.89 -39.13
N LEU A 35 -6.16 10.83 -39.00
CA LEU A 35 -7.24 11.04 -39.96
C LEU A 35 -6.79 12.02 -41.07
N SER A 36 -7.14 11.69 -42.33
CA SER A 36 -6.87 12.55 -43.49
C SER A 36 -7.85 13.73 -43.55
N ILE A 37 -7.99 14.50 -42.46
CA ILE A 37 -8.85 15.65 -42.28
C ILE A 37 -8.06 16.84 -41.76
N PRO A 38 -8.55 18.09 -41.91
CA PRO A 38 -7.84 19.26 -41.38
C PRO A 38 -7.52 19.12 -39.88
N GLN A 39 -6.25 19.27 -39.51
CA GLN A 39 -5.75 19.16 -38.14
C GLN A 39 -5.80 20.52 -37.42
N ARG A 40 -6.95 21.20 -37.47
CA ARG A 40 -7.20 22.46 -36.79
C ARG A 40 -8.62 22.45 -36.22
N PRO A 41 -8.90 23.28 -35.18
CA PRO A 41 -10.26 23.50 -34.71
C PRO A 41 -11.19 23.91 -35.84
N LEU A 42 -12.46 23.50 -35.75
CA LEU A 42 -13.48 23.92 -36.67
C LEU A 42 -13.74 25.41 -36.48
N LYS A 43 -13.95 26.12 -37.56
CA LYS A 43 -14.45 27.49 -37.56
C LYS A 43 -15.98 27.44 -37.73
N ILE A 44 -16.70 27.70 -36.64
CA ILE A 44 -18.16 27.64 -36.62
C ILE A 44 -18.70 29.06 -36.53
N PHE A 45 -19.64 29.39 -37.40
CA PHE A 45 -20.40 30.63 -37.27
C PHE A 45 -21.73 30.36 -36.54
N ARG A 46 -22.01 31.16 -35.52
CA ARG A 46 -23.30 31.18 -34.82
C ARG A 46 -23.81 32.61 -34.78
N ASP A 47 -25.02 32.85 -35.27
CA ASP A 47 -25.62 34.15 -35.13
C ASP A 47 -26.10 34.42 -33.70
N VAL A 48 -25.62 35.50 -33.13
CA VAL A 48 -26.01 36.00 -31.80
C VAL A 48 -26.65 37.39 -31.90
N SER A 49 -26.93 37.87 -33.11
CA SER A 49 -27.47 39.22 -33.32
C SER A 49 -28.94 39.31 -32.92
N ASP A 50 -29.36 40.47 -32.39
CA ASP A 50 -30.76 40.83 -32.14
C ASP A 50 -31.42 41.52 -33.33
N LEU A 51 -30.79 41.48 -34.49
CA LEU A 51 -31.30 42.07 -35.73
C LEU A 51 -32.58 41.37 -36.20
N THR A 52 -33.44 42.08 -36.88
CA THR A 52 -34.73 41.58 -37.40
C THR A 52 -34.95 42.01 -38.84
N GLY A 53 -35.63 41.15 -39.59
CA GLY A 53 -36.05 41.48 -41.00
C GLY A 53 -34.90 41.51 -42.00
N ASN A 54 -34.99 42.42 -42.99
CA ASN A 54 -34.03 42.48 -44.08
C ASN A 54 -32.59 42.83 -43.65
N GLU A 55 -32.44 43.55 -42.55
CA GLU A 55 -31.08 43.85 -41.97
C GLU A 55 -30.39 42.61 -41.50
N TYR A 56 -31.11 41.67 -40.86
CA TYR A 56 -30.57 40.36 -40.40
C TYR A 56 -29.99 39.57 -41.58
N PHE A 57 -30.74 39.34 -42.62
CA PHE A 57 -30.29 38.54 -43.76
C PHE A 57 -29.14 39.18 -44.55
N SER A 58 -29.11 40.52 -44.65
CA SER A 58 -27.94 41.17 -45.28
C SER A 58 -26.66 41.05 -44.46
N ALA A 59 -26.79 40.99 -43.13
CA ALA A 59 -25.65 40.85 -42.24
C ALA A 59 -25.02 39.43 -42.26
N ILE A 60 -25.83 38.38 -42.40
CA ILE A 60 -25.35 36.99 -42.32
C ILE A 60 -25.20 36.27 -43.67
N GLU A 61 -25.64 36.91 -44.78
CA GLU A 61 -25.64 36.27 -46.11
C GLU A 61 -24.25 35.85 -46.58
N SER A 62 -23.22 36.63 -46.27
CA SER A 62 -21.84 36.35 -46.60
C SER A 62 -21.34 35.10 -45.86
N GLU A 63 -21.59 34.98 -44.57
CA GLU A 63 -21.19 33.89 -43.67
C GLU A 63 -21.93 32.60 -44.03
N LEU A 64 -23.23 32.68 -44.30
CA LEU A 64 -24.05 31.56 -44.74
C LEU A 64 -23.54 30.96 -46.06
N ARG A 65 -23.26 31.85 -47.05
CA ARG A 65 -22.68 31.45 -48.37
C ARG A 65 -21.25 30.92 -48.27
N SER A 66 -20.47 31.41 -47.34
CA SER A 66 -19.08 31.00 -47.14
C SER A 66 -18.94 29.72 -46.32
N SER A 67 -19.97 29.27 -45.60
CA SER A 67 -19.99 28.06 -44.77
C SER A 67 -20.15 26.81 -45.63
N ARG A 68 -19.35 25.77 -45.36
CA ARG A 68 -19.37 24.50 -46.11
C ARG A 68 -20.56 23.63 -45.72
N LYS A 69 -20.96 23.65 -44.46
CA LYS A 69 -22.07 22.87 -43.91
C LYS A 69 -23.07 23.79 -43.16
N LEU A 70 -24.33 23.38 -43.08
CA LEU A 70 -25.35 23.99 -42.22
C LEU A 70 -25.73 22.98 -41.14
N ILE A 71 -25.41 23.27 -39.89
CA ILE A 71 -25.92 22.54 -38.73
C ILE A 71 -27.28 23.18 -38.37
N LEU A 72 -28.34 22.41 -38.51
CA LEU A 72 -29.68 22.87 -38.28
C LEU A 72 -30.25 22.27 -36.99
N LEU A 73 -30.46 23.10 -35.96
CA LEU A 73 -31.10 22.65 -34.73
C LEU A 73 -32.59 22.53 -34.93
N CYS A 74 -33.09 21.32 -34.86
CA CYS A 74 -34.49 20.99 -35.09
C CYS A 74 -35.26 20.88 -33.77
N SER A 75 -36.26 21.71 -33.60
CA SER A 75 -37.18 21.74 -32.47
C SER A 75 -38.57 22.22 -32.94
N PRO A 76 -39.65 22.05 -32.15
CA PRO A 76 -40.95 22.65 -32.48
C PRO A 76 -40.89 24.16 -32.63
N LEU A 77 -39.99 24.86 -31.95
CA LEU A 77 -39.77 26.29 -32.07
C LEU A 77 -39.05 26.64 -33.38
N ALA A 78 -38.04 25.88 -33.76
CA ALA A 78 -37.33 26.06 -35.02
C ALA A 78 -38.24 25.82 -36.22
N ARG A 79 -39.18 24.86 -36.15
CA ARG A 79 -40.20 24.60 -37.18
C ARG A 79 -41.12 25.78 -37.41
N GLN A 80 -41.45 26.54 -36.38
CA GLN A 80 -42.34 27.73 -36.46
C GLN A 80 -41.60 29.01 -36.86
N SER A 81 -40.28 28.96 -36.95
CA SER A 81 -39.45 30.14 -37.25
C SER A 81 -39.33 30.36 -38.76
N SER A 82 -39.89 31.47 -39.24
CA SER A 82 -39.69 31.89 -40.62
C SER A 82 -38.26 32.27 -40.97
N PHE A 83 -37.47 32.65 -39.97
CA PHE A 83 -36.05 32.97 -40.15
C PHE A 83 -35.26 31.71 -40.45
N VAL A 84 -35.47 30.64 -39.67
CA VAL A 84 -34.83 29.35 -39.90
C VAL A 84 -35.20 28.79 -41.29
N ASP A 85 -36.44 28.87 -41.69
CA ASP A 85 -36.88 28.43 -43.01
C ASP A 85 -36.22 29.24 -44.16
N ASP A 86 -36.01 30.55 -43.99
CA ASP A 86 -35.36 31.37 -44.99
C ASP A 86 -33.84 31.11 -45.07
N GLU A 87 -33.17 30.92 -43.94
CA GLU A 87 -31.74 30.47 -43.88
C GLU A 87 -31.54 29.14 -44.60
N ILE A 88 -32.41 28.17 -44.38
CA ILE A 88 -32.37 26.88 -45.07
C ILE A 88 -32.50 27.06 -46.58
N ARG A 89 -33.48 27.84 -47.07
CA ARG A 89 -33.70 28.09 -48.50
C ARG A 89 -32.51 28.78 -49.16
N ARG A 90 -31.91 29.75 -48.49
CA ARG A 90 -30.71 30.47 -48.98
C ARG A 90 -29.49 29.58 -49.01
N PHE A 91 -29.30 28.77 -47.96
CA PHE A 91 -28.18 27.83 -47.93
C PHE A 91 -28.29 26.74 -49.03
N ILE A 92 -29.49 26.21 -49.23
CA ILE A 92 -29.76 25.24 -50.32
C ILE A 92 -29.41 25.81 -51.67
N GLN A 93 -29.78 27.06 -51.94
CA GLN A 93 -29.46 27.76 -53.21
C GLN A 93 -27.94 27.94 -53.39
N ALA A 94 -27.21 28.17 -52.31
CA ALA A 94 -25.76 28.42 -52.37
C ALA A 94 -24.91 27.13 -52.37
N GLN A 95 -25.25 26.13 -51.55
CA GLN A 95 -24.41 25.01 -51.24
C GLN A 95 -25.06 23.62 -51.49
N GLY A 96 -26.36 23.57 -51.68
CA GLY A 96 -27.15 22.36 -51.87
C GLY A 96 -27.64 21.68 -50.59
N ALA A 97 -28.77 20.97 -50.65
CA ALA A 97 -29.45 20.36 -49.52
C ALA A 97 -28.62 19.22 -48.82
N GLN A 98 -27.73 18.58 -49.57
CA GLN A 98 -26.87 17.51 -49.07
C GLN A 98 -25.80 17.99 -48.05
N ASN A 99 -25.67 19.32 -47.90
CA ASN A 99 -24.71 19.90 -46.95
C ASN A 99 -25.42 20.39 -45.67
N ILE A 100 -26.68 20.07 -45.45
CA ILE A 100 -27.43 20.32 -44.23
C ILE A 100 -27.32 19.11 -43.32
N ILE A 101 -26.98 19.35 -42.03
CA ILE A 101 -26.90 18.37 -40.97
C ILE A 101 -27.98 18.69 -39.94
N PRO A 102 -29.14 17.99 -39.98
CA PRO A 102 -30.20 18.22 -39.01
C PRO A 102 -29.82 17.60 -37.65
N VAL A 103 -30.02 18.34 -36.58
CA VAL A 103 -29.77 17.91 -35.17
C VAL A 103 -31.09 18.09 -34.41
N ILE A 104 -31.73 17.01 -33.94
CA ILE A 104 -32.93 17.08 -33.13
C ILE A 104 -32.57 17.32 -31.68
N VAL A 105 -32.90 18.51 -31.19
CA VAL A 105 -32.71 18.91 -29.80
C VAL A 105 -33.96 18.58 -28.98
N ASN A 106 -35.16 18.81 -29.56
CA ASN A 106 -36.43 18.53 -28.91
C ASN A 106 -37.51 18.17 -29.96
N GLY A 107 -38.56 17.45 -29.52
CA GLY A 107 -39.70 17.10 -30.39
C GLY A 107 -39.48 15.81 -31.16
N LEU A 108 -40.28 15.60 -32.20
CA LEU A 108 -40.30 14.39 -33.02
C LEU A 108 -39.98 14.70 -34.48
N PRO A 109 -39.29 13.79 -35.21
CA PRO A 109 -39.20 13.88 -36.65
C PRO A 109 -40.61 13.89 -37.26
N ASN A 110 -40.82 14.67 -38.32
CA ASN A 110 -42.16 14.86 -38.89
C ASN A 110 -42.77 13.53 -39.42
N ASN A 111 -41.95 12.60 -39.82
CA ASN A 111 -42.37 11.28 -40.30
C ASN A 111 -42.68 10.28 -39.17
N GLU A 112 -42.30 10.59 -37.92
CA GLU A 112 -42.61 9.77 -36.73
C GLU A 112 -43.85 10.26 -35.97
N ALA A 113 -44.28 11.52 -36.22
CA ALA A 113 -45.41 12.15 -35.54
C ALA A 113 -46.75 11.69 -36.10
N THR A 114 -47.66 11.28 -35.23
CA THR A 114 -49.09 11.01 -35.60
C THR A 114 -49.91 12.30 -35.57
N GLY A 115 -51.13 12.30 -36.13
CA GLY A 115 -51.94 13.50 -36.24
C GLY A 115 -52.17 14.27 -34.93
N GLU A 116 -52.30 13.58 -33.80
CA GLU A 116 -52.39 14.21 -32.45
C GLU A 116 -51.08 14.82 -31.96
N GLN A 117 -49.93 14.43 -32.51
CA GLN A 117 -48.60 14.87 -32.15
C GLN A 117 -48.03 15.96 -33.08
N SER A 118 -48.86 16.56 -33.93
CA SER A 118 -48.41 17.59 -34.89
C SER A 118 -47.67 18.76 -34.23
N ALA A 119 -48.03 19.11 -33.01
CA ALA A 119 -47.36 20.16 -32.23
C ALA A 119 -45.94 19.81 -31.79
N LEU A 120 -45.57 18.52 -31.78
CA LEU A 120 -44.26 18.02 -31.42
C LEU A 120 -43.32 17.82 -32.62
N MET A 121 -43.81 18.10 -33.86
CA MET A 121 -42.96 17.99 -35.04
C MET A 121 -41.80 19.00 -34.96
N ALA A 122 -40.57 18.56 -35.24
CA ALA A 122 -39.34 19.36 -35.06
C ALA A 122 -38.74 19.89 -36.36
N PHE A 123 -39.03 19.27 -37.53
CA PHE A 123 -38.39 19.64 -38.78
C PHE A 123 -39.04 20.88 -39.42
N PRO A 124 -38.26 21.95 -39.72
CA PRO A 124 -38.71 23.08 -40.50
C PRO A 124 -39.24 22.66 -41.87
N GLN A 125 -40.23 23.41 -42.39
CA GLN A 125 -40.88 23.07 -43.67
C GLN A 125 -39.89 23.10 -44.85
N ALA A 126 -39.01 24.08 -44.90
CA ALA A 126 -37.98 24.21 -45.94
C ALA A 126 -37.03 23.00 -45.99
N LEU A 127 -36.74 22.38 -44.83
CA LEU A 127 -35.96 21.12 -44.78
C LEU A 127 -36.75 19.94 -45.40
N CYS A 128 -38.02 19.81 -45.04
CA CYS A 128 -38.88 18.72 -45.55
C CYS A 128 -39.14 18.86 -47.05
N ASP A 129 -39.25 20.09 -47.56
CA ASP A 129 -39.41 20.35 -48.99
C ASP A 129 -38.17 19.94 -49.79
N ALA A 130 -36.97 20.06 -49.20
CA ALA A 130 -35.68 19.77 -49.83
C ALA A 130 -35.20 18.33 -49.64
N LEU A 131 -35.54 17.71 -48.51
CA LEU A 131 -35.13 16.33 -48.14
C LEU A 131 -36.39 15.57 -47.67
N PRO A 132 -36.96 14.69 -48.51
CA PRO A 132 -38.22 14.00 -48.21
C PRO A 132 -38.20 13.15 -46.92
N LEU A 133 -37.03 12.61 -46.55
CA LEU A 133 -36.80 11.85 -45.33
C LEU A 133 -35.51 12.32 -44.67
N PRO A 134 -35.50 13.48 -44.01
CA PRO A 134 -34.27 13.98 -43.37
C PRO A 134 -33.90 13.06 -42.18
N LEU A 135 -32.71 12.53 -42.22
CA LEU A 135 -32.06 11.82 -41.09
C LEU A 135 -31.37 12.83 -40.19
N ALA A 136 -31.73 12.84 -38.92
CA ALA A 136 -31.19 13.82 -37.96
C ALA A 136 -30.36 13.16 -36.86
N VAL A 137 -29.34 13.88 -36.43
CA VAL A 137 -28.51 13.50 -35.27
C VAL A 137 -29.34 13.73 -34.00
N PRO A 138 -29.57 12.70 -33.16
CA PRO A 138 -30.49 12.76 -32.01
C PRO A 138 -29.82 13.31 -30.77
N TYR A 139 -30.29 14.43 -30.22
CA TYR A 139 -29.98 15.01 -28.92
C TYR A 139 -31.26 15.24 -28.08
N ARG A 140 -32.30 14.44 -28.29
CA ARG A 140 -33.55 14.52 -27.52
C ARG A 140 -33.29 14.33 -26.02
N GLU A 141 -34.03 15.09 -25.20
CA GLU A 141 -33.93 14.98 -23.72
C GLU A 141 -32.60 15.48 -23.13
N TRP A 142 -31.79 16.14 -23.91
CA TRP A 142 -30.55 16.74 -23.40
C TRP A 142 -30.85 17.84 -22.36
N ASN A 143 -30.17 17.75 -21.21
CA ASN A 143 -30.33 18.68 -20.09
C ASN A 143 -29.05 19.51 -19.89
N PRO A 144 -29.12 20.85 -20.00
CA PRO A 144 -27.95 21.72 -19.87
C PRO A 144 -27.27 21.69 -18.50
N ALA A 145 -27.95 21.22 -17.45
CA ALA A 145 -27.42 21.18 -16.09
C ALA A 145 -26.65 19.88 -15.80
N SER A 146 -26.94 18.76 -16.51
CA SER A 146 -26.39 17.44 -16.24
C SER A 146 -25.63 16.81 -17.39
N ASP A 147 -25.91 17.22 -18.65
CA ASP A 147 -25.45 16.47 -19.82
C ASP A 147 -24.37 17.21 -20.60
N ALA A 148 -23.34 16.47 -20.99
CA ALA A 148 -22.31 16.91 -21.93
C ALA A 148 -22.70 16.53 -23.38
N ILE A 149 -22.39 17.38 -24.32
CA ILE A 149 -22.72 17.16 -25.75
C ILE A 149 -21.87 16.04 -26.36
N ASP A 150 -20.61 15.89 -25.89
CA ASP A 150 -19.61 15.00 -26.46
C ASP A 150 -19.37 13.73 -25.62
N ALA A 151 -20.22 13.50 -24.61
CA ALA A 151 -20.03 12.41 -23.64
C ALA A 151 -21.36 11.72 -23.24
N GLY A 152 -21.25 10.69 -22.41
CA GLY A 152 -22.41 9.96 -21.87
C GLY A 152 -23.28 9.32 -22.93
N SER A 153 -24.59 9.42 -22.74
CA SER A 153 -25.61 8.91 -23.68
C SER A 153 -25.61 9.60 -25.04
N PHE A 154 -25.09 10.80 -25.16
CA PHE A 154 -25.02 11.58 -26.40
C PHE A 154 -23.74 11.37 -27.22
N LYS A 155 -22.76 10.63 -26.72
CA LYS A 155 -21.51 10.29 -27.40
C LYS A 155 -21.73 9.70 -28.83
N PRO A 156 -22.69 8.80 -29.06
CA PRO A 156 -22.98 8.31 -30.41
C PRO A 156 -23.49 9.41 -31.39
N ALA A 157 -24.33 10.34 -30.91
CA ALA A 157 -24.80 11.47 -31.69
C ALA A 157 -23.65 12.43 -32.05
N TRP A 158 -22.75 12.68 -31.07
CA TRP A 158 -21.53 13.49 -31.27
C TRP A 158 -20.64 12.95 -32.40
N TYR A 159 -20.32 11.67 -32.40
CA TYR A 159 -19.50 11.08 -33.46
C TYR A 159 -20.24 11.06 -34.83
N THR A 160 -21.56 10.94 -34.84
CA THR A 160 -22.32 11.07 -36.09
C THR A 160 -22.21 12.48 -36.65
N LEU A 161 -22.38 13.51 -35.82
CA LEU A 161 -22.22 14.91 -36.21
C LEU A 161 -20.81 15.21 -36.74
N LEU A 162 -19.77 14.75 -36.05
CA LEU A 162 -18.39 14.92 -36.50
C LEU A 162 -18.10 14.19 -37.82
N ALA A 163 -18.66 12.99 -37.99
CA ALA A 163 -18.53 12.24 -39.24
C ALA A 163 -19.11 12.99 -40.42
N ASP A 164 -20.29 13.58 -40.23
CA ASP A 164 -20.95 14.39 -41.27
C ASP A 164 -20.17 15.69 -41.55
N LEU A 165 -19.63 16.35 -40.52
CA LEU A 165 -18.83 17.58 -40.69
C LEU A 165 -17.53 17.34 -41.44
N TYR A 166 -16.84 16.27 -41.12
CA TYR A 166 -15.52 15.94 -41.70
C TYR A 166 -15.62 15.08 -42.97
N GLY A 167 -16.80 14.49 -43.25
CA GLY A 167 -16.97 13.60 -44.41
C GLY A 167 -16.26 12.25 -44.29
N VAL A 168 -16.14 11.73 -43.06
CA VAL A 168 -15.50 10.42 -42.76
C VAL A 168 -16.52 9.46 -42.15
N SER A 169 -16.19 8.17 -42.09
CA SER A 169 -17.10 7.22 -41.43
C SER A 169 -17.14 7.46 -39.91
N ARG A 170 -18.32 7.33 -39.30
CA ARG A 170 -18.44 7.40 -37.84
C ARG A 170 -17.55 6.41 -37.12
N ALA A 171 -17.50 5.16 -37.56
CA ALA A 171 -16.70 4.12 -36.96
C ALA A 171 -15.17 4.47 -36.96
N GLU A 172 -14.71 5.12 -38.01
CA GLU A 172 -13.31 5.53 -38.14
C GLU A 172 -12.94 6.67 -37.19
N ILE A 173 -13.77 7.74 -37.12
CA ILE A 173 -13.50 8.87 -36.21
C ILE A 173 -13.65 8.45 -34.75
N GLU A 174 -14.65 7.61 -34.43
CA GLU A 174 -14.89 7.10 -33.07
C GLU A 174 -13.74 6.22 -32.57
N ALA A 175 -13.26 5.29 -33.40
CA ALA A 175 -12.16 4.41 -33.05
C ALA A 175 -10.85 5.19 -32.80
N ARG A 176 -10.54 6.16 -33.68
CA ARG A 176 -9.29 6.94 -33.58
C ARG A 176 -9.30 7.96 -32.44
N ASP A 177 -10.45 8.62 -32.19
CA ASP A 177 -10.59 9.53 -31.06
C ASP A 177 -10.55 8.76 -29.72
N SER A 178 -11.19 7.59 -29.64
CA SER A 178 -11.10 6.71 -28.47
C SER A 178 -9.67 6.26 -28.19
N ALA A 179 -8.92 5.87 -29.23
CA ALA A 179 -7.51 5.51 -29.12
C ALA A 179 -6.62 6.69 -28.69
N ARG A 180 -6.92 7.91 -29.16
CA ARG A 180 -6.23 9.13 -28.72
C ARG A 180 -6.49 9.40 -27.25
N ARG A 181 -7.75 9.42 -26.82
CA ARG A 181 -8.14 9.66 -25.41
C ARG A 181 -7.52 8.60 -24.49
N ALA A 182 -7.43 7.35 -24.92
CA ALA A 182 -6.74 6.29 -24.19
C ALA A 182 -5.25 6.58 -24.03
N ARG A 183 -4.56 7.01 -25.10
CA ARG A 183 -3.13 7.41 -25.07
C ARG A 183 -2.90 8.60 -24.13
N ASP A 184 -3.77 9.62 -24.20
CA ASP A 184 -3.66 10.81 -23.35
C ASP A 184 -3.85 10.44 -21.88
N ARG A 185 -4.86 9.62 -21.54
CA ARG A 185 -5.06 9.10 -20.18
C ARG A 185 -3.88 8.29 -19.69
N ALA A 186 -3.33 7.42 -20.52
CA ALA A 186 -2.13 6.65 -20.17
C ALA A 186 -0.92 7.55 -19.88
N THR A 187 -0.74 8.62 -20.69
CA THR A 187 0.33 9.59 -20.47
C THR A 187 0.14 10.34 -19.15
N TRP A 188 -1.06 10.80 -18.85
CA TRP A 188 -1.38 11.48 -17.58
C TRP A 188 -1.20 10.56 -16.38
N SER A 189 -1.66 9.32 -16.50
CA SER A 189 -1.50 8.32 -15.45
C SER A 189 -0.02 8.08 -15.12
N ARG A 190 0.86 7.94 -16.13
CA ARG A 190 2.32 7.84 -15.94
C ARG A 190 2.91 9.08 -15.27
N GLN A 191 2.45 10.26 -15.67
CA GLN A 191 2.92 11.52 -15.07
C GLN A 191 2.56 11.59 -13.58
N LEU A 192 1.32 11.23 -13.22
CA LEU A 192 0.88 11.19 -11.82
C LEU A 192 1.64 10.13 -11.02
N ALA A 193 1.88 8.95 -11.58
CA ALA A 193 2.70 7.91 -10.96
C ALA A 193 4.14 8.40 -10.71
N THR A 194 4.73 9.13 -11.66
CA THR A 194 6.05 9.74 -11.50
C THR A 194 6.05 10.81 -10.41
N ASN A 195 5.04 11.65 -10.35
CA ASN A 195 4.90 12.69 -9.32
C ASN A 195 4.66 12.06 -7.94
N SER A 196 3.87 10.99 -7.86
CA SER A 196 3.72 10.20 -6.63
C SER A 196 5.06 9.69 -6.12
N ASN A 197 5.86 9.07 -6.98
CA ASN A 197 7.19 8.56 -6.60
C ASN A 197 8.13 9.67 -6.09
N ARG A 198 8.04 10.89 -6.62
CA ARG A 198 8.80 12.05 -6.13
C ARG A 198 8.29 12.58 -4.79
N ALA A 199 6.99 12.50 -4.56
CA ALA A 199 6.36 12.98 -3.34
C ALA A 199 6.59 12.06 -2.14
N GLN A 200 6.92 10.77 -2.33
CA GLN A 200 6.97 9.75 -1.29
C GLN A 200 7.79 10.13 -0.05
N ASP A 201 8.91 10.83 -0.22
CA ASP A 201 9.80 11.20 0.89
C ASP A 201 9.48 12.59 1.46
N ILE A 202 8.73 13.42 0.74
CA ILE A 202 8.42 14.82 1.08
C ILE A 202 7.02 14.93 1.68
N ASP A 203 6.02 14.38 0.98
CA ASP A 203 4.60 14.37 1.36
C ASP A 203 3.98 13.02 1.00
N PRO A 204 4.02 12.03 1.92
CA PRO A 204 3.48 10.70 1.68
C PRO A 204 1.97 10.66 1.46
N GLU A 205 1.18 11.58 2.03
CA GLU A 205 -0.27 11.69 1.74
C GLU A 205 -0.50 12.07 0.28
N LEU A 206 0.18 13.13 -0.17
CA LEU A 206 0.11 13.56 -1.56
C LEU A 206 0.55 12.42 -2.49
N ALA A 207 1.59 11.66 -2.12
CA ALA A 207 2.03 10.50 -2.90
C ALA A 207 0.92 9.46 -3.06
N VAL A 208 0.20 9.12 -1.99
CA VAL A 208 -0.93 8.17 -2.04
C VAL A 208 -2.07 8.72 -2.90
N LEU A 209 -2.42 10.00 -2.74
CA LEU A 209 -3.48 10.64 -3.52
C LEU A 209 -3.15 10.69 -5.02
N LEU A 210 -1.92 11.05 -5.38
CA LEU A 210 -1.48 11.09 -6.78
C LEU A 210 -1.47 9.69 -7.40
N ALA A 211 -0.98 8.68 -6.67
CA ALA A 211 -0.98 7.30 -7.13
C ALA A 211 -2.40 6.73 -7.32
N ALA A 212 -3.31 6.98 -6.38
CA ALA A 212 -4.70 6.56 -6.49
C ALA A 212 -5.40 7.20 -7.70
N ASN A 213 -5.18 8.51 -7.94
CA ASN A 213 -5.71 9.19 -9.12
C ASN A 213 -5.08 8.69 -10.43
N ALA A 214 -3.77 8.35 -10.43
CA ALA A 214 -3.11 7.76 -11.58
C ALA A 214 -3.78 6.45 -12.02
N VAL A 215 -4.15 5.60 -11.06
CA VAL A 215 -4.85 4.35 -11.34
C VAL A 215 -6.28 4.60 -11.81
N LYS A 216 -7.05 5.48 -11.14
CA LYS A 216 -8.45 5.78 -11.49
C LYS A 216 -8.62 6.29 -12.91
N ILE A 217 -7.72 7.19 -13.37
CA ILE A 217 -7.78 7.77 -14.72
C ILE A 217 -7.83 6.69 -15.82
N THR A 218 -7.20 5.55 -15.61
CA THR A 218 -7.19 4.46 -16.60
C THR A 218 -8.20 3.35 -16.28
N ALA A 219 -8.42 3.03 -15.00
CA ALA A 219 -9.33 1.97 -14.58
C ALA A 219 -10.80 2.25 -14.94
N ASP A 220 -11.27 3.49 -14.71
CA ASP A 220 -12.68 3.88 -14.92
C ASP A 220 -13.08 3.94 -16.39
N ALA A 221 -12.12 4.19 -17.28
CA ALA A 221 -12.42 4.44 -18.70
C ALA A 221 -12.32 3.19 -19.59
N ASP A 222 -11.32 2.37 -19.38
CA ASP A 222 -10.96 1.26 -20.27
C ASP A 222 -10.88 -0.09 -19.53
N GLY A 223 -11.02 -0.08 -18.19
CA GLY A 223 -10.86 -1.26 -17.33
C GLY A 223 -9.42 -1.79 -17.27
N ALA A 224 -8.46 -1.09 -17.90
CA ALA A 224 -7.05 -1.45 -17.94
C ALA A 224 -6.24 -0.45 -17.13
N VAL A 225 -5.55 -0.93 -16.10
CA VAL A 225 -4.63 -0.14 -15.28
C VAL A 225 -3.22 -0.29 -15.85
N ILE A 226 -2.50 0.83 -16.02
CA ILE A 226 -1.10 0.75 -16.44
C ILE A 226 -0.20 0.34 -15.27
N ALA A 227 0.78 -0.51 -15.56
CA ALA A 227 1.65 -1.13 -14.56
C ALA A 227 2.40 -0.10 -13.70
N GLU A 228 2.87 1.01 -14.29
CA GLU A 228 3.57 2.07 -13.57
C GLU A 228 2.68 2.78 -12.53
N ALA A 229 1.39 2.94 -12.81
CA ALA A 229 0.45 3.54 -11.87
C ALA A 229 0.11 2.57 -10.72
N GLU A 230 -0.10 1.29 -11.02
CA GLU A 230 -0.32 0.24 -10.03
C GLU A 230 0.90 0.10 -9.11
N GLU A 231 2.11 0.08 -9.67
CA GLU A 231 3.36 0.02 -8.92
C GLU A 231 3.55 1.24 -8.01
N ALA A 232 3.24 2.45 -8.51
CA ALA A 232 3.30 3.67 -7.72
C ALA A 232 2.33 3.63 -6.54
N LEU A 233 1.12 3.07 -6.74
CA LEU A 233 0.12 2.91 -5.68
C LEU A 233 0.60 1.93 -4.60
N TYR A 234 1.13 0.76 -4.97
CA TYR A 234 1.71 -0.18 -4.00
C TYR A 234 2.81 0.47 -3.17
N ARG A 235 3.75 1.16 -3.83
CA ARG A 235 4.86 1.85 -3.15
C ARG A 235 4.41 2.98 -2.24
N ALA A 236 3.50 3.83 -2.72
CA ALA A 236 3.02 4.97 -1.95
C ALA A 236 2.30 4.51 -0.68
N VAL A 237 1.45 3.51 -0.81
CA VAL A 237 0.69 2.95 0.29
C VAL A 237 1.59 2.22 1.29
N GLU A 238 2.55 1.42 0.82
CA GLU A 238 3.52 0.75 1.69
C GLU A 238 4.37 1.76 2.47
N ASN A 239 4.89 2.80 1.79
CA ASN A 239 5.66 3.86 2.44
C ASN A 239 4.81 4.67 3.43
N PHE A 240 3.56 4.95 3.08
CA PHE A 240 2.63 5.65 3.96
C PHE A 240 2.34 4.84 5.23
N GLN A 241 2.17 3.53 5.12
CA GLN A 241 1.98 2.66 6.29
C GLN A 241 3.23 2.52 7.16
N ARG A 242 4.41 2.44 6.53
CA ARG A 242 5.68 2.40 7.26
C ARG A 242 5.95 3.71 8.00
N ARG A 243 5.48 4.84 7.46
CA ARG A 243 5.71 6.19 7.97
C ARG A 243 4.37 6.88 8.24
N ARG A 244 3.79 6.69 9.42
CA ARG A 244 2.70 7.56 9.87
C ARG A 244 3.27 8.95 10.17
N THR A 245 3.36 9.78 9.14
CA THR A 245 4.15 11.01 9.16
C THR A 245 3.39 12.25 9.57
N PHE A 246 2.06 12.16 9.78
CA PHE A 246 1.27 13.36 10.09
C PHE A 246 0.76 13.31 11.52
N PRO A 247 1.22 14.24 12.36
CA PRO A 247 0.66 14.38 13.67
C PRO A 247 -0.78 14.93 13.56
N LEU A 248 -1.70 14.40 14.36
CA LEU A 248 -3.04 14.98 14.53
C LEU A 248 -2.95 16.44 14.97
N MET A 249 -1.86 16.80 15.66
CA MET A 249 -1.68 18.11 16.25
C MET A 249 -0.20 18.39 16.52
N VAL A 250 0.21 19.63 16.31
CA VAL A 250 1.55 20.12 16.63
C VAL A 250 1.43 21.23 17.68
N LEU A 251 1.97 20.98 18.87
CA LEU A 251 2.00 21.96 19.96
C LEU A 251 3.26 22.79 19.83
N GLN A 252 3.10 24.08 19.56
CA GLN A 252 4.18 25.04 19.39
C GLN A 252 4.14 26.07 20.51
N GLY A 253 5.31 26.45 20.98
CA GLY A 253 5.40 27.48 22.02
C GLY A 253 6.72 27.46 22.80
N HIS A 254 7.34 26.29 22.96
CA HIS A 254 8.69 26.22 23.55
C HIS A 254 9.73 26.91 22.66
N GLU A 255 10.67 27.61 23.31
CA GLU A 255 11.71 28.37 22.62
C GLU A 255 13.00 27.55 22.40
N ASP A 256 13.08 26.36 23.06
CA ASP A 256 14.19 25.44 22.92
C ASP A 256 13.71 23.97 23.01
N ALA A 257 14.64 23.01 22.92
CA ALA A 257 14.39 21.57 22.91
C ALA A 257 13.41 21.10 23.99
N VAL A 258 12.46 20.26 23.60
CA VAL A 258 11.52 19.63 24.54
C VAL A 258 12.02 18.22 24.87
N TRP A 259 12.26 17.98 26.18
CA TRP A 259 12.87 16.75 26.68
C TRP A 259 11.87 15.69 27.07
N ASP A 260 10.75 16.10 27.68
CA ASP A 260 9.78 15.17 28.26
C ASP A 260 8.35 15.59 27.94
N VAL A 261 7.47 14.60 27.83
CA VAL A 261 6.05 14.76 27.61
C VAL A 261 5.28 13.67 28.37
N GLN A 262 4.20 14.05 29.06
CA GLN A 262 3.34 13.10 29.77
C GLN A 262 1.88 13.55 29.71
N TYR A 263 0.96 12.58 29.55
CA TYR A 263 -0.46 12.80 29.80
C TYR A 263 -0.79 12.72 31.30
N ASN A 264 -1.79 13.47 31.74
CA ASN A 264 -2.41 13.20 33.05
C ASN A 264 -3.23 11.90 33.01
N ALA A 265 -3.58 11.33 34.13
CA ALA A 265 -4.32 10.05 34.23
C ALA A 265 -5.68 10.06 33.48
N ALA A 266 -6.32 11.22 33.34
CA ALA A 266 -7.57 11.38 32.58
C ALA A 266 -7.34 11.51 31.06
N GLY A 267 -6.10 11.70 30.60
CA GLY A 267 -5.78 11.94 29.19
C GLY A 267 -6.23 13.31 28.65
N THR A 268 -6.66 14.22 29.50
CA THR A 268 -7.20 15.53 29.08
C THR A 268 -6.16 16.62 28.98
N VAL A 269 -5.05 16.48 29.67
CA VAL A 269 -3.97 17.46 29.73
C VAL A 269 -2.62 16.80 29.50
N LEU A 270 -1.73 17.48 28.75
CA LEU A 270 -0.32 17.15 28.61
C LEU A 270 0.53 18.11 29.41
N VAL A 271 1.61 17.62 30.03
CA VAL A 271 2.71 18.44 30.54
C VAL A 271 3.95 18.21 29.67
N THR A 272 4.72 19.27 29.45
CA THR A 272 5.98 19.24 28.68
C THR A 272 7.08 19.94 29.46
N ALA A 273 8.31 19.45 29.37
CA ALA A 273 9.51 20.03 29.98
C ALA A 273 10.53 20.38 28.90
N SER A 274 11.19 21.55 29.01
CA SER A 274 12.07 22.06 27.97
C SER A 274 13.38 22.63 28.49
N GLU A 275 14.35 22.66 27.59
CA GLU A 275 15.63 23.35 27.75
C GLU A 275 15.46 24.86 27.92
N ASP A 276 14.34 25.45 27.42
CA ASP A 276 13.99 26.86 27.61
C ASP A 276 13.71 27.27 29.09
N CYS A 277 14.01 26.38 30.03
CA CYS A 277 13.78 26.57 31.47
C CYS A 277 12.28 26.63 31.85
N SER A 278 11.37 26.21 30.95
CA SER A 278 9.94 26.22 31.20
C SER A 278 9.33 24.81 31.17
N TRP A 279 8.20 24.67 31.85
CA TRP A 279 7.23 23.60 31.61
C TRP A 279 5.91 24.23 31.21
N ARG A 280 5.12 23.47 30.41
CA ARG A 280 3.84 23.93 29.87
C ARG A 280 2.76 22.88 30.01
N LEU A 281 1.52 23.34 30.19
CA LEU A 281 0.32 22.51 30.14
C LEU A 281 -0.45 22.80 28.86
N TRP A 282 -0.95 21.72 28.27
CA TRP A 282 -1.69 21.77 27.02
C TRP A 282 -2.98 20.97 27.14
N ASP A 283 -4.07 21.49 26.61
CA ASP A 283 -5.30 20.73 26.41
C ASP A 283 -5.05 19.66 25.33
N ALA A 284 -5.23 18.39 25.70
CA ALA A 284 -4.89 17.26 24.83
C ALA A 284 -5.88 17.08 23.65
N ALA A 285 -7.05 17.72 23.70
CA ALA A 285 -8.06 17.64 22.65
C ALA A 285 -7.90 18.76 21.61
N THR A 286 -7.55 19.96 22.07
CA THR A 286 -7.51 21.17 21.23
C THR A 286 -6.08 21.67 20.93
N GLY A 287 -5.07 21.19 21.65
CA GLY A 287 -3.70 21.67 21.55
C GLY A 287 -3.45 23.06 22.13
N ARG A 288 -4.47 23.67 22.75
CA ARG A 288 -4.34 24.99 23.35
C ARG A 288 -3.46 24.92 24.60
N GLN A 289 -2.51 25.84 24.70
CA GLN A 289 -1.74 26.01 25.92
C GLN A 289 -2.66 26.51 27.05
N LEU A 290 -2.71 25.75 28.16
CA LEU A 290 -3.50 26.05 29.34
C LEU A 290 -2.71 26.90 30.35
N ALA A 291 -1.42 26.55 30.55
CA ALA A 291 -0.54 27.25 31.47
C ALA A 291 0.91 27.09 31.02
N SER A 292 1.75 28.02 31.45
CA SER A 292 3.20 27.92 31.35
C SER A 292 3.85 28.57 32.56
N VAL A 293 4.94 27.96 33.02
CA VAL A 293 5.78 28.57 34.01
C VAL A 293 7.19 28.61 33.45
N SER A 294 7.67 29.82 33.19
CA SER A 294 9.03 30.09 32.77
C SER A 294 9.91 30.27 34.01
N GLY A 295 10.93 29.45 34.12
CA GLY A 295 12.01 29.67 35.10
C GLY A 295 12.87 30.88 34.70
N THR A 296 13.52 31.49 35.65
CA THR A 296 14.62 32.41 35.32
C THR A 296 15.82 31.57 34.87
N PRO A 297 16.74 32.09 34.03
CA PRO A 297 17.95 31.38 33.63
C PRO A 297 18.80 30.85 34.79
N LYS A 298 18.61 31.42 36.01
CA LYS A 298 19.26 30.96 37.25
C LYS A 298 18.76 29.58 37.72
N HIS A 299 17.63 29.09 37.23
CA HIS A 299 17.06 27.82 37.63
C HIS A 299 17.41 26.65 36.71
N GLY A 300 18.08 26.94 35.60
CA GLY A 300 18.48 25.94 34.61
C GLY A 300 17.33 25.24 33.88
N PRO A 301 17.64 24.43 32.86
CA PRO A 301 16.66 23.63 32.08
C PRO A 301 15.79 22.71 32.94
N VAL A 302 14.55 22.50 32.48
CA VAL A 302 13.63 21.50 33.04
C VAL A 302 13.79 20.21 32.23
N LYS A 303 14.29 19.14 32.88
CA LYS A 303 14.57 17.87 32.20
C LYS A 303 13.42 16.90 32.20
N ALA A 304 12.60 16.88 33.25
CA ALA A 304 11.42 16.04 33.34
C ALA A 304 10.25 16.78 34.03
N ALA A 305 9.04 16.47 33.66
CA ALA A 305 7.81 16.98 34.29
C ALA A 305 6.77 15.87 34.35
N LYS A 306 6.32 15.55 35.58
CA LYS A 306 5.41 14.43 35.84
C LYS A 306 4.19 14.87 36.63
N PHE A 307 3.01 14.37 36.24
CA PHE A 307 1.78 14.52 37.03
C PHE A 307 1.79 13.60 38.26
N SER A 308 1.18 14.06 39.33
CA SER A 308 0.76 13.18 40.44
C SER A 308 -0.31 12.17 39.93
N PRO A 309 -0.44 10.98 40.54
CA PRO A 309 -1.43 9.99 40.12
C PRO A 309 -2.87 10.49 40.07
N ASP A 310 -3.25 11.45 40.95
CA ASP A 310 -4.54 12.12 40.95
C ASP A 310 -4.66 13.25 39.89
N GLY A 311 -3.56 13.58 39.20
CA GLY A 311 -3.48 14.64 38.18
C GLY A 311 -3.58 16.07 38.70
N GLN A 312 -3.59 16.29 40.06
CA GLN A 312 -3.78 17.61 40.65
C GLN A 312 -2.47 18.39 40.86
N CYS A 313 -1.36 17.68 40.93
CA CYS A 313 -0.03 18.25 41.21
C CYS A 313 0.97 17.87 40.10
N LEU A 314 2.06 18.65 40.04
CA LEU A 314 3.20 18.37 39.17
C LEU A 314 4.48 18.31 39.97
N ILE A 315 5.43 17.48 39.51
CA ILE A 315 6.83 17.57 39.92
C ILE A 315 7.70 17.81 38.70
N THR A 316 8.70 18.65 38.85
CA THR A 316 9.67 18.97 37.77
C THR A 316 11.09 18.78 38.25
N ALA A 317 11.95 18.19 37.40
CA ALA A 317 13.38 18.03 37.63
C ALA A 317 14.15 19.17 36.94
N HIS A 318 15.04 19.82 37.70
CA HIS A 318 15.84 20.94 37.19
C HIS A 318 17.35 20.67 37.30
N LEU A 319 18.10 21.16 36.34
CA LEU A 319 19.56 21.07 36.36
C LEU A 319 20.21 21.95 37.43
N ASP A 320 19.47 22.82 38.12
CA ASP A 320 19.96 23.59 39.26
C ASP A 320 20.05 22.78 40.58
N GLY A 321 19.84 21.49 40.50
CA GLY A 321 19.86 20.61 41.67
C GLY A 321 18.53 20.60 42.46
N ARG A 322 17.41 20.95 41.85
CA ARG A 322 16.11 21.04 42.54
C ARG A 322 15.07 20.15 41.84
N ALA A 323 14.27 19.47 42.66
CA ALA A 323 12.96 18.99 42.25
C ALA A 323 11.89 19.92 42.84
N LYS A 324 10.99 20.43 42.00
CA LYS A 324 9.96 21.39 42.41
C LYS A 324 8.57 20.74 42.31
N PHE A 325 7.79 20.95 43.38
CA PHE A 325 6.39 20.54 43.44
C PHE A 325 5.51 21.73 43.18
N TRP A 326 4.56 21.54 42.28
CA TRP A 326 3.61 22.56 41.87
C TRP A 326 2.21 22.07 42.26
N THR A 327 1.58 22.78 43.16
CA THR A 327 0.17 22.58 43.55
C THR A 327 -0.64 23.80 43.10
N PRO A 328 -1.97 23.74 43.01
CA PRO A 328 -2.77 24.91 42.66
C PRO A 328 -2.55 26.14 43.55
N HIS A 329 -2.00 25.92 44.76
CA HIS A 329 -1.87 27.00 45.77
C HIS A 329 -0.44 27.27 46.25
N ALA A 330 0.54 26.43 45.88
CA ALA A 330 1.91 26.58 46.38
C ALA A 330 2.97 25.88 45.50
N VAL A 331 4.21 26.39 45.51
CA VAL A 331 5.38 25.73 44.98
C VAL A 331 6.30 25.35 46.15
N ARG A 332 6.61 24.05 46.24
CA ARG A 332 7.58 23.52 47.21
C ARG A 332 8.81 23.03 46.41
N SER A 333 10.01 23.21 46.97
CA SER A 333 11.26 22.71 46.37
C SER A 333 11.95 21.73 47.32
N ILE A 334 12.39 20.61 46.77
CA ILE A 334 13.34 19.69 47.39
C ILE A 334 14.69 20.00 46.82
N TYR A 335 15.69 20.26 47.70
CA TYR A 335 17.06 20.52 47.29
C TYR A 335 17.79 19.16 47.21
N LEU A 336 18.49 18.97 46.10
CA LEU A 336 19.39 17.83 45.86
C LEU A 336 20.83 18.34 45.85
N ASP A 337 21.75 17.46 46.21
CA ASP A 337 23.17 17.82 46.23
C ASP A 337 23.80 17.91 44.82
N ALA A 338 23.09 17.44 43.79
CA ALA A 338 23.54 17.41 42.39
C ALA A 338 22.37 17.59 41.40
N HIS A 339 22.70 17.79 40.11
CA HIS A 339 21.71 17.97 39.05
C HIS A 339 20.69 16.82 38.95
N CYS A 340 19.41 17.16 39.01
CA CYS A 340 18.30 16.23 38.86
C CYS A 340 17.95 16.04 37.37
N TRP A 341 18.01 14.78 36.88
CA TRP A 341 17.71 14.44 35.48
C TRP A 341 16.30 13.94 35.30
N ASP A 342 15.80 13.13 36.24
CA ASP A 342 14.47 12.52 36.12
C ASP A 342 13.81 12.40 37.48
N VAL A 343 12.47 12.37 37.46
CA VAL A 343 11.60 12.25 38.64
C VAL A 343 10.43 11.32 38.31
N ALA A 344 9.97 10.57 39.31
CA ALA A 344 8.80 9.71 39.21
C ALA A 344 7.95 9.76 40.47
N TYR A 345 6.62 9.78 40.33
CA TYR A 345 5.71 9.59 41.46
C TYR A 345 5.54 8.09 41.76
N ARG A 346 5.46 7.75 43.05
CA ARG A 346 4.94 6.44 43.46
C ARG A 346 3.43 6.41 43.17
N PRO A 347 2.87 5.26 42.70
CA PRO A 347 1.46 5.18 42.29
C PRO A 347 0.44 5.57 43.37
N ASP A 348 0.80 5.48 44.66
CA ASP A 348 -0.05 5.93 45.79
C ASP A 348 -0.01 7.45 46.00
N GLY A 349 0.80 8.19 45.30
CA GLY A 349 0.96 9.65 45.37
C GLY A 349 1.66 10.16 46.65
N ARG A 350 2.13 9.26 47.54
CA ARG A 350 2.75 9.65 48.81
C ARG A 350 4.26 9.85 48.77
N ALA A 351 4.90 9.35 47.73
CA ALA A 351 6.33 9.46 47.60
C ALA A 351 6.74 9.78 46.15
N VAL A 352 7.95 10.32 46.01
CA VAL A 352 8.58 10.57 44.71
C VAL A 352 10.00 10.03 44.74
N ALA A 353 10.48 9.60 43.56
CA ALA A 353 11.89 9.25 43.33
C ALA A 353 12.57 10.32 42.47
N THR A 354 13.86 10.52 42.71
CA THR A 354 14.73 11.44 41.96
C THR A 354 15.98 10.72 41.50
N ALA A 355 16.41 10.93 40.24
CA ALA A 355 17.67 10.46 39.69
C ALA A 355 18.63 11.63 39.46
N SER A 356 19.86 11.53 40.00
CA SER A 356 20.83 12.60 40.00
C SER A 356 22.13 12.24 39.30
N ILE A 357 22.84 13.27 38.79
CA ILE A 357 24.10 13.09 38.03
C ILE A 357 25.27 12.51 38.89
N ASP A 358 25.20 12.63 40.23
CA ASP A 358 26.14 12.02 41.15
C ASP A 358 25.93 10.50 41.33
N GLY A 359 24.97 9.93 40.63
CA GLY A 359 24.58 8.51 40.71
C GLY A 359 23.65 8.17 41.87
N VAL A 360 23.18 9.17 42.62
CA VAL A 360 22.27 8.96 43.77
C VAL A 360 20.83 8.91 43.31
N VAL A 361 20.10 7.89 43.70
CA VAL A 361 18.66 7.73 43.51
C VAL A 361 17.99 7.78 44.87
N LYS A 362 17.14 8.79 45.11
CA LYS A 362 16.47 8.94 46.42
C LYS A 362 14.95 8.82 46.26
N VAL A 363 14.33 8.24 47.26
CA VAL A 363 12.89 8.22 47.43
C VAL A 363 12.53 9.15 48.60
N TRP A 364 11.60 10.08 48.38
CA TRP A 364 11.21 11.15 49.27
C TRP A 364 9.75 10.98 49.69
N ASP A 365 9.46 11.12 50.95
CA ASP A 365 8.09 11.25 51.46
C ASP A 365 7.55 12.66 51.23
N LEU A 366 6.40 12.77 50.56
CA LEU A 366 5.82 14.08 50.24
C LEU A 366 5.16 14.82 51.38
N GLY A 367 4.72 14.09 52.41
CA GLY A 367 4.10 14.67 53.59
C GLY A 367 5.16 15.34 54.50
N THR A 368 6.28 14.67 54.73
CA THR A 368 7.32 15.10 55.65
C THR A 368 8.49 15.79 54.97
N GLY A 369 8.74 15.51 53.66
CA GLY A 369 9.93 15.95 52.93
C GLY A 369 11.21 15.17 53.27
N ASN A 370 11.11 14.08 54.03
CA ASN A 370 12.25 13.25 54.43
C ASN A 370 12.58 12.23 53.36
N THR A 371 13.86 11.83 53.30
CA THR A 371 14.31 10.71 52.46
C THR A 371 13.87 9.39 53.09
N LEU A 372 13.11 8.58 52.35
CA LEU A 372 12.72 7.23 52.74
C LEU A 372 13.80 6.20 52.39
N HIS A 373 14.33 6.27 51.18
CA HIS A 373 15.40 5.38 50.66
C HIS A 373 16.43 6.19 49.89
N SER A 374 17.68 5.69 49.89
CA SER A 374 18.77 6.21 49.11
C SER A 374 19.60 5.08 48.50
N PHE A 375 19.72 5.07 47.20
CA PHE A 375 20.45 4.04 46.43
C PHE A 375 21.55 4.70 45.61
N ILE A 376 22.59 3.95 45.25
CA ILE A 376 23.72 4.48 44.49
C ILE A 376 23.93 3.59 43.24
N LEU A 377 23.95 4.21 42.07
CA LEU A 377 24.44 3.65 40.83
C LEU A 377 25.95 3.91 40.68
N PRO A 378 26.74 3.02 40.03
CA PRO A 378 28.16 3.22 39.78
C PRO A 378 28.52 4.38 38.82
N GLY A 379 27.60 5.26 38.50
CA GLY A 379 27.76 6.43 37.66
C GLY A 379 26.47 7.24 37.58
N PRO A 380 26.41 8.34 36.83
CA PRO A 380 25.25 9.23 36.74
C PRO A 380 23.96 8.47 36.52
N ALA A 381 22.95 8.70 37.38
CA ALA A 381 21.60 8.21 37.21
C ALA A 381 20.83 9.16 36.27
N VAL A 382 20.24 8.62 35.22
CA VAL A 382 19.60 9.40 34.14
C VAL A 382 18.08 9.23 34.16
N THR A 383 17.58 8.08 34.57
CA THR A 383 16.15 7.79 34.56
C THR A 383 15.73 6.99 35.80
N VAL A 384 14.48 7.17 36.23
CA VAL A 384 13.90 6.48 37.39
C VAL A 384 12.42 6.17 37.15
N ALA A 385 11.94 5.00 37.59
CA ALA A 385 10.56 4.59 37.48
C ALA A 385 10.12 3.72 38.67
N PHE A 386 8.89 3.87 39.13
CA PHE A 386 8.26 2.95 40.06
C PHE A 386 7.51 1.83 39.34
N SER A 387 7.47 0.64 39.93
CA SER A 387 6.53 -0.41 39.51
C SER A 387 5.06 0.02 39.72
N PRO A 388 4.11 -0.53 38.96
CA PRO A 388 2.69 -0.15 39.10
C PRO A 388 2.08 -0.36 40.49
N ASP A 389 2.60 -1.31 41.25
CA ASP A 389 2.23 -1.58 42.66
C ASP A 389 2.96 -0.68 43.66
N GLY A 390 3.96 0.10 43.20
CA GLY A 390 4.81 0.96 44.02
C GLY A 390 5.80 0.23 44.94
N GLY A 391 5.93 -1.09 44.80
CA GLY A 391 6.79 -1.91 45.64
C GLY A 391 8.24 -1.97 45.19
N ARG A 392 8.50 -1.65 43.91
CA ARG A 392 9.85 -1.67 43.32
C ARG A 392 10.20 -0.31 42.72
N LEU A 393 11.50 -0.02 42.71
CA LEU A 393 12.07 1.15 42.03
C LEU A 393 13.12 0.68 41.04
N ALA A 394 13.08 1.20 39.83
CA ALA A 394 14.07 0.98 38.81
C ALA A 394 14.81 2.26 38.47
N ALA A 395 16.11 2.19 38.17
CA ALA A 395 16.86 3.33 37.64
C ALA A 395 17.88 2.85 36.62
N GLY A 396 18.12 3.73 35.61
CA GLY A 396 19.10 3.55 34.56
C GLY A 396 20.07 4.71 34.50
N GLY A 397 21.27 4.46 33.96
CA GLY A 397 22.33 5.48 33.93
C GLY A 397 23.44 5.16 32.94
N ARG A 398 24.59 5.85 33.14
CA ARG A 398 25.78 5.66 32.30
C ARG A 398 26.36 4.26 32.43
N PHE A 399 27.21 3.86 31.51
CA PHE A 399 27.90 2.58 31.41
C PHE A 399 26.96 1.38 31.21
N GLY A 400 25.79 1.61 30.60
CA GLY A 400 24.84 0.52 30.34
C GLY A 400 24.16 -0.05 31.57
N ILE A 401 24.20 0.65 32.70
CA ILE A 401 23.73 0.16 33.99
C ILE A 401 22.24 0.44 34.15
N ALA A 402 21.49 -0.62 34.48
CA ALA A 402 20.14 -0.52 34.99
C ALA A 402 19.96 -1.45 36.20
N LYS A 403 19.28 -0.97 37.24
CA LYS A 403 19.03 -1.73 38.47
C LYS A 403 17.58 -1.59 38.90
N VAL A 404 17.08 -2.63 39.58
CA VAL A 404 15.77 -2.64 40.21
C VAL A 404 15.96 -2.99 41.69
N TRP A 405 15.36 -2.18 42.57
CA TRP A 405 15.37 -2.36 44.02
C TRP A 405 13.98 -2.69 44.54
N ASP A 406 13.91 -3.59 45.50
CA ASP A 406 12.76 -3.77 46.34
C ASP A 406 12.79 -2.70 47.45
N LEU A 407 11.69 -1.97 47.63
CA LEU A 407 11.64 -0.87 48.59
C LEU A 407 11.46 -1.33 50.03
N VAL A 408 11.13 -2.58 50.28
CA VAL A 408 11.04 -3.17 51.61
C VAL A 408 12.43 -3.57 52.10
N SER A 409 13.20 -4.25 51.27
CA SER A 409 14.55 -4.73 51.65
C SER A 409 15.64 -3.66 51.47
N SER A 410 15.38 -2.59 50.68
CA SER A 410 16.34 -1.53 50.31
C SER A 410 17.62 -2.01 49.66
N GLN A 411 17.68 -3.27 49.22
CA GLN A 411 18.82 -3.87 48.53
C GLN A 411 18.57 -3.98 47.04
N PRO A 412 19.59 -3.96 46.19
CA PRO A 412 19.45 -4.22 44.76
C PRO A 412 18.85 -5.61 44.57
N GLU A 413 17.63 -5.68 44.00
CA GLU A 413 16.99 -6.95 43.69
C GLU A 413 17.56 -7.55 42.39
N LEU A 414 17.68 -6.73 41.35
CA LEU A 414 18.13 -7.19 40.05
C LEU A 414 19.11 -6.20 39.40
N ASN A 415 20.14 -6.77 38.73
CA ASN A 415 21.03 -6.02 37.83
C ASN A 415 20.68 -6.39 36.38
N LEU A 416 20.13 -5.45 35.62
CA LEU A 416 19.77 -5.64 34.24
C LEU A 416 21.01 -5.37 33.35
N GLN A 417 21.86 -6.38 33.21
CA GLN A 417 23.14 -6.26 32.50
C GLN A 417 22.98 -6.58 31.00
N GLY A 418 23.59 -5.75 30.15
CA GLY A 418 23.63 -6.01 28.71
C GLY A 418 23.79 -4.78 27.81
N HIS A 419 23.25 -3.63 28.19
CA HIS A 419 23.51 -2.38 27.45
C HIS A 419 25.00 -1.99 27.55
N THR A 420 25.52 -1.39 26.46
CA THR A 420 26.94 -0.96 26.36
C THR A 420 27.12 0.53 26.55
N GLU A 421 26.02 1.31 26.39
CA GLU A 421 26.02 2.76 26.50
C GLU A 421 24.93 3.22 27.47
N VAL A 422 24.74 4.54 27.63
CA VAL A 422 23.80 5.14 28.57
C VAL A 422 22.39 4.57 28.42
N VAL A 423 21.77 4.12 29.51
CA VAL A 423 20.36 3.77 29.59
C VAL A 423 19.56 5.06 29.87
N HIS A 424 18.94 5.61 28.83
CA HIS A 424 18.22 6.88 28.89
C HIS A 424 16.82 6.76 29.49
N ALA A 425 16.18 5.61 29.35
CA ALA A 425 14.83 5.39 29.87
C ALA A 425 14.64 3.96 30.37
N ILE A 426 13.84 3.84 31.41
CA ILE A 426 13.36 2.57 31.97
C ILE A 426 11.87 2.70 32.32
N THR A 427 11.08 1.68 32.02
CA THR A 427 9.65 1.65 32.32
C THR A 427 9.22 0.23 32.68
N PHE A 428 8.20 0.10 33.51
CA PHE A 428 7.58 -1.18 33.86
C PHE A 428 6.39 -1.46 32.96
N SER A 429 6.16 -2.75 32.66
CA SER A 429 4.89 -3.17 32.04
C SER A 429 3.73 -2.92 33.01
N PRO A 430 2.49 -2.68 32.52
CA PRO A 430 1.34 -2.39 33.38
C PRO A 430 1.00 -3.50 34.39
N ASP A 431 1.37 -4.74 34.10
CA ASP A 431 1.20 -5.89 35.00
C ASP A 431 2.35 -6.05 36.04
N GLY A 432 3.37 -5.19 35.96
CA GLY A 432 4.53 -5.18 36.87
C GLY A 432 5.50 -6.36 36.71
N LYS A 433 5.31 -7.22 35.70
CA LYS A 433 6.13 -8.44 35.53
C LYS A 433 7.38 -8.23 34.69
N GLN A 434 7.38 -7.21 33.86
CA GLN A 434 8.46 -6.91 32.92
C GLN A 434 8.92 -5.45 33.07
N ALA A 435 10.15 -5.20 32.65
CA ALA A 435 10.68 -3.85 32.45
C ALA A 435 11.25 -3.71 31.04
N ALA A 436 11.08 -2.54 30.43
CA ALA A 436 11.72 -2.18 29.18
C ALA A 436 12.75 -1.08 29.40
N THR A 437 13.90 -1.18 28.73
CA THR A 437 14.98 -0.20 28.77
C THR A 437 15.33 0.27 27.37
N ALA A 438 15.64 1.56 27.21
CA ALA A 438 16.13 2.16 25.98
C ALA A 438 17.51 2.80 26.21
N SER A 439 18.44 2.57 25.27
CA SER A 439 19.83 2.96 25.44
C SER A 439 20.39 3.73 24.23
N GLU A 440 21.43 4.49 24.51
CA GLU A 440 22.27 5.15 23.51
C GLU A 440 22.98 4.15 22.57
N ASP A 441 23.07 2.85 22.98
CA ASP A 441 23.61 1.78 22.14
C ASP A 441 22.68 1.44 20.92
N GLY A 442 21.55 2.14 20.80
CA GLY A 442 20.60 1.97 19.68
C GLY A 442 19.64 0.78 19.89
N THR A 443 19.68 0.15 21.04
CA THR A 443 18.79 -1.00 21.33
C THR A 443 17.79 -0.66 22.43
N TRP A 444 16.60 -1.28 22.34
CA TRP A 444 15.75 -1.43 23.50
C TRP A 444 15.75 -2.90 23.93
N ARG A 445 15.59 -3.13 25.25
CA ARG A 445 15.59 -4.47 25.82
C ARG A 445 14.40 -4.69 26.73
N LEU A 446 13.93 -5.92 26.78
CA LEU A 446 12.85 -6.37 27.65
C LEU A 446 13.41 -7.35 28.68
N TRP A 447 13.00 -7.20 29.92
CA TRP A 447 13.52 -7.94 31.06
C TRP A 447 12.37 -8.56 31.85
N GLU A 448 12.51 -9.79 32.27
CA GLU A 448 11.62 -10.43 33.23
C GLU A 448 12.05 -10.06 34.66
N LEU A 449 11.14 -9.56 35.47
CA LEU A 449 11.44 -9.02 36.79
C LEU A 449 11.41 -10.08 37.90
N GLU A 450 11.00 -11.30 37.60
CA GLU A 450 11.07 -12.42 38.54
C GLU A 450 12.47 -13.08 38.54
N SER A 451 13.06 -13.24 37.38
CA SER A 451 14.35 -13.89 37.16
C SER A 451 15.51 -12.93 36.89
N GLY A 452 15.23 -11.69 36.48
CA GLY A 452 16.23 -10.76 35.97
C GLY A 452 16.72 -11.08 34.54
N GLN A 453 16.12 -12.08 33.89
CA GLN A 453 16.53 -12.54 32.57
C GLN A 453 16.15 -11.55 31.46
N GLN A 454 17.07 -11.34 30.52
CA GLN A 454 16.76 -10.62 29.30
C GLN A 454 15.85 -11.44 28.39
N LEU A 455 14.61 -10.98 28.16
CA LEU A 455 13.66 -11.63 27.27
C LEU A 455 13.87 -11.24 25.79
N ALA A 456 14.33 -10.00 25.56
CA ALA A 456 14.60 -9.50 24.23
C ALA A 456 15.71 -8.44 24.19
N LYS A 457 16.38 -8.39 23.05
CA LYS A 457 17.19 -7.28 22.57
C LYS A 457 16.72 -6.95 21.14
N VAL A 458 16.32 -5.71 20.91
CA VAL A 458 15.84 -5.26 19.59
C VAL A 458 16.67 -4.06 19.15
N ASP A 459 17.29 -4.15 17.98
CA ASP A 459 17.96 -3.04 17.34
C ASP A 459 16.88 -2.15 16.68
N ALA A 460 16.77 -0.90 17.12
CA ALA A 460 15.71 -0.01 16.68
C ALA A 460 15.84 0.44 15.21
N LEU A 461 17.02 0.24 14.61
CA LEU A 461 17.29 0.58 13.22
C LEU A 461 17.99 -0.62 12.58
N GLY A 462 17.33 -1.24 11.60
CA GLY A 462 17.91 -2.29 10.77
C GLY A 462 19.27 -1.86 10.16
N SER A 463 20.03 -2.82 9.65
CA SER A 463 21.45 -2.76 9.24
C SER A 463 21.85 -1.70 8.18
N GLN A 464 21.01 -0.70 7.85
CA GLN A 464 21.33 0.33 6.85
C GLN A 464 21.70 1.66 7.48
N SER A 465 23.00 1.96 7.41
CA SER A 465 23.67 3.26 7.35
C SER A 465 23.06 4.50 8.04
N ALA A 466 23.10 4.56 9.36
CA ALA A 466 23.12 5.83 10.07
C ALA A 466 24.48 6.01 10.77
N ARG A 467 24.94 7.27 10.87
CA ARG A 467 26.19 7.60 11.55
C ARG A 467 26.12 7.20 13.02
N LEU A 468 27.24 6.75 13.60
CA LEU A 468 27.39 6.51 15.05
C LEU A 468 26.91 7.76 15.80
N GLY A 469 25.87 7.62 16.66
CA GLY A 469 25.26 8.73 17.41
C GLY A 469 23.85 9.11 17.00
N GLU A 470 23.42 8.90 15.75
CA GLU A 470 22.03 9.12 15.31
C GLU A 470 21.09 7.97 15.67
N LYS A 471 21.63 6.82 16.08
CA LYS A 471 20.88 5.60 16.47
C LYS A 471 20.44 5.55 17.93
N SER A 472 20.76 6.57 18.71
CA SER A 472 20.49 6.60 20.15
C SER A 472 19.01 6.62 20.48
N LEU A 473 18.54 5.67 21.30
CA LEU A 473 17.19 5.71 21.86
C LEU A 473 17.16 6.55 23.14
N ALA A 474 16.22 7.49 23.19
CA ALA A 474 16.09 8.46 24.26
C ALA A 474 14.95 8.16 25.24
N ALA A 475 13.87 7.52 24.79
CA ALA A 475 12.75 7.16 25.65
C ALA A 475 12.11 5.82 25.22
N VAL A 476 11.43 5.18 26.20
CA VAL A 476 10.59 4.01 25.98
C VAL A 476 9.35 4.07 26.88
N ALA A 477 8.19 3.70 26.36
CA ALA A 477 6.95 3.67 27.11
C ALA A 477 6.08 2.49 26.68
N PHE A 478 5.38 1.83 27.62
CA PHE A 478 4.33 0.87 27.34
C PHE A 478 3.01 1.59 27.12
N ASP A 479 2.13 1.02 26.30
CA ASP A 479 0.73 1.40 26.27
C ASP A 479 0.00 0.92 27.56
N PRO A 480 -1.15 1.50 27.90
CA PRO A 480 -1.88 1.13 29.12
C PRO A 480 -2.31 -0.34 29.19
N ALA A 481 -2.44 -1.02 28.05
CA ALA A 481 -2.82 -2.43 27.97
C ALA A 481 -1.61 -3.39 27.99
N GLY A 482 -0.37 -2.87 27.90
CA GLY A 482 0.87 -3.66 27.82
C GLY A 482 1.04 -4.42 26.50
N LYS A 483 0.24 -4.08 25.49
CA LYS A 483 0.30 -4.70 24.15
C LYS A 483 1.34 -4.08 23.24
N HIS A 484 1.52 -2.77 23.38
CA HIS A 484 2.45 -2.01 22.54
C HIS A 484 3.51 -1.31 23.38
N LEU A 485 4.64 -1.05 22.72
CA LEU A 485 5.74 -0.30 23.28
C LEU A 485 6.14 0.76 22.26
N ALA A 486 6.41 1.99 22.72
CA ALA A 486 6.93 3.05 21.86
C ALA A 486 8.32 3.45 22.27
N THR A 487 9.22 3.64 21.30
CA THR A 487 10.59 4.16 21.50
C THR A 487 10.79 5.48 20.79
N ALA A 488 11.45 6.41 21.41
CA ALA A 488 11.86 7.69 20.82
C ALA A 488 13.33 7.64 20.44
N CYS A 489 13.70 8.13 19.24
CA CYS A 489 15.04 8.05 18.70
C CYS A 489 15.58 9.42 18.29
N ARG A 490 16.90 9.62 18.43
CA ARG A 490 17.60 10.84 17.98
C ARG A 490 17.63 10.99 16.44
N ASP A 491 17.28 9.94 15.68
CA ASP A 491 17.11 9.99 14.23
C ASP A 491 15.88 10.77 13.76
N LYS A 492 15.19 11.47 14.69
CA LYS A 492 13.97 12.27 14.48
C LYS A 492 12.68 11.45 14.38
N THR A 493 12.70 10.19 14.73
CA THR A 493 11.54 9.30 14.68
C THR A 493 11.17 8.75 16.05
N ALA A 494 9.93 8.28 16.17
CA ALA A 494 9.51 7.37 17.22
C ALA A 494 8.88 6.13 16.59
N THR A 495 9.19 4.95 17.12
CA THR A 495 8.69 3.69 16.57
C THR A 495 7.80 2.99 17.58
N VAL A 496 6.65 2.49 17.11
CA VAL A 496 5.72 1.67 17.90
C VAL A 496 5.96 0.20 17.58
N TRP A 497 6.04 -0.60 18.62
CA TRP A 497 6.37 -2.02 18.59
C TRP A 497 5.23 -2.85 19.19
N ASP A 498 4.97 -4.01 18.68
CA ASP A 498 4.19 -5.03 19.37
C ASP A 498 5.05 -5.65 20.50
N ALA A 499 4.60 -5.53 21.72
CA ALA A 499 5.38 -5.92 22.90
C ALA A 499 5.61 -7.44 22.99
N ARG A 500 4.71 -8.25 22.41
CA ARG A 500 4.78 -9.71 22.43
C ARG A 500 5.67 -10.26 21.30
N SER A 501 5.41 -9.83 20.07
CA SER A 501 6.18 -10.25 18.90
C SER A 501 7.49 -9.48 18.72
N ARG A 502 7.62 -8.31 19.42
CA ARG A 502 8.82 -7.45 19.40
C ARG A 502 9.11 -6.80 18.05
N ARG A 503 8.05 -6.63 17.21
CA ARG A 503 8.13 -6.06 15.87
C ARG A 503 7.76 -4.61 15.87
N ASP A 504 8.39 -3.88 14.95
CA ASP A 504 7.92 -2.57 14.58
C ASP A 504 6.55 -2.68 13.88
N LEU A 505 5.59 -1.96 14.42
CA LEU A 505 4.26 -1.82 13.82
C LEU A 505 4.26 -0.64 12.85
N PHE A 506 4.73 0.51 13.31
CA PHE A 506 4.86 1.71 12.48
C PHE A 506 5.81 2.73 13.11
N THR A 507 6.33 3.61 12.26
CA THR A 507 7.24 4.69 12.66
C THR A 507 6.55 6.05 12.51
N LEU A 508 6.61 6.85 13.59
CA LEU A 508 6.15 8.24 13.64
C LEU A 508 7.32 9.13 13.18
N ALA A 509 7.26 9.61 11.95
CA ALA A 509 8.27 10.48 11.37
C ALA A 509 7.65 11.86 11.06
N GLY A 510 8.45 12.92 11.12
CA GLY A 510 7.99 14.28 10.82
C GLY A 510 8.66 15.34 11.69
N HIS A 511 9.22 14.98 12.84
CA HIS A 511 10.06 15.91 13.60
C HIS A 511 11.32 16.29 12.81
N SER A 512 11.72 17.56 12.90
CA SER A 512 12.96 18.05 12.26
C SER A 512 14.20 17.87 13.14
N GLY A 513 14.02 17.59 14.43
CA GLY A 513 15.05 17.29 15.43
C GLY A 513 14.86 15.95 16.12
N GLY A 514 15.87 15.47 16.85
CA GLY A 514 15.80 14.20 17.58
C GLY A 514 14.60 14.13 18.53
N VAL A 515 13.95 12.97 18.63
CA VAL A 515 12.81 12.73 19.55
C VAL A 515 13.36 12.24 20.88
N TRP A 516 12.96 12.89 21.97
CA TRP A 516 13.46 12.64 23.32
C TRP A 516 12.44 12.05 24.28
N GLY A 517 11.16 12.39 24.12
CA GLY A 517 10.09 11.91 24.97
C GLY A 517 8.99 11.24 24.14
N VAL A 518 8.37 10.19 24.71
CA VAL A 518 7.20 9.51 24.14
C VAL A 518 6.25 9.09 25.25
N ALA A 519 4.95 9.31 25.04
CA ALA A 519 3.92 8.93 25.99
C ALA A 519 2.64 8.47 25.28
N PHE A 520 2.08 7.32 25.70
CA PHE A 520 0.76 6.89 25.27
C PHE A 520 -0.36 7.64 26.01
N HIS A 521 -1.45 7.94 25.33
CA HIS A 521 -2.66 8.44 25.95
C HIS A 521 -3.30 7.30 26.76
N PRO A 522 -3.75 7.57 28.00
CA PRO A 522 -4.23 6.50 28.89
C PRO A 522 -5.53 5.80 28.46
N GLN A 523 -6.33 6.42 27.56
CA GLN A 523 -7.67 5.90 27.20
C GLN A 523 -7.97 5.92 25.70
N LYS A 524 -7.11 6.53 24.88
CA LYS A 524 -7.32 6.67 23.43
C LYS A 524 -6.09 6.16 22.69
N ASP A 525 -6.28 5.69 21.48
CA ASP A 525 -5.19 5.30 20.60
C ASP A 525 -4.43 6.54 20.08
N ARG A 526 -3.73 7.22 20.99
CA ARG A 526 -2.91 8.41 20.69
C ARG A 526 -1.56 8.32 21.36
N ILE A 527 -0.56 8.87 20.71
CA ILE A 527 0.81 8.98 21.21
C ILE A 527 1.25 10.44 21.14
N ALA A 528 1.91 10.93 22.19
CA ALA A 528 2.58 12.22 22.18
C ALA A 528 4.10 12.00 22.10
N THR A 529 4.79 12.82 21.30
CA THR A 529 6.25 12.83 21.20
C THR A 529 6.79 14.24 21.45
N ALA A 530 7.91 14.34 22.17
CA ALA A 530 8.64 15.60 22.44
C ALA A 530 9.97 15.59 21.71
N SER A 531 10.36 16.72 21.11
CA SER A 531 11.53 16.78 20.23
C SER A 531 12.44 17.98 20.46
N TYR A 532 13.69 17.79 20.03
CA TYR A 532 14.70 18.84 19.92
C TYR A 532 14.31 19.97 18.93
N ASP A 533 13.30 19.71 18.05
CA ASP A 533 12.74 20.71 17.14
C ASP A 533 11.80 21.73 17.83
N ARG A 534 11.73 21.74 19.17
CA ARG A 534 10.93 22.66 20.01
C ARG A 534 9.42 22.38 19.95
N THR A 535 9.01 21.30 19.31
CA THR A 535 7.60 20.93 19.18
C THR A 535 7.27 19.66 19.93
N VAL A 536 6.00 19.55 20.34
CA VAL A 536 5.39 18.30 20.77
C VAL A 536 4.34 17.93 19.74
N ARG A 537 4.29 16.67 19.33
CA ARG A 537 3.34 16.19 18.35
C ARG A 537 2.45 15.11 18.93
N ILE A 538 1.17 15.16 18.60
CA ILE A 538 0.19 14.13 18.96
C ILE A 538 -0.15 13.35 17.70
N TRP A 539 -0.06 12.03 17.78
CA TRP A 539 -0.23 11.10 16.67
C TRP A 539 -1.43 10.19 16.91
N ASP A 540 -2.08 9.75 15.85
CA ASP A 540 -3.04 8.66 15.89
C ASP A 540 -2.30 7.31 15.94
N ALA A 541 -2.59 6.53 16.96
CA ALA A 541 -2.05 5.18 17.12
C ALA A 541 -3.11 4.09 16.86
N SER A 542 -4.33 4.47 16.41
CA SER A 542 -5.35 3.50 16.01
C SER A 542 -4.82 2.60 14.90
N GLN A 543 -5.06 1.30 15.03
CA GLN A 543 -4.71 0.34 13.99
C GLN A 543 -5.70 0.50 12.82
N HIS A 544 -5.22 0.99 11.68
CA HIS A 544 -5.94 0.84 10.42
C HIS A 544 -5.65 -0.56 9.85
N GLN A 545 -6.60 -1.10 9.06
CA GLN A 545 -6.40 -2.39 8.38
C GLN A 545 -5.06 -2.38 7.64
N GLU A 546 -4.22 -3.36 7.93
CA GLU A 546 -2.93 -3.50 7.26
C GLU A 546 -3.14 -3.84 5.79
N LEU A 547 -2.58 -3.01 4.92
CA LEU A 547 -2.52 -3.24 3.46
C LEU A 547 -1.55 -4.36 3.09
N LEU A 548 -0.57 -4.57 3.96
CA LEU A 548 0.47 -5.57 3.84
C LEU A 548 0.54 -6.34 5.15
N ILE A 549 0.02 -7.56 5.15
CA ILE A 549 0.15 -8.42 6.33
C ILE A 549 1.56 -8.98 6.36
N ARG A 550 2.23 -8.78 7.48
CA ARG A 550 3.56 -9.34 7.75
C ARG A 550 3.42 -10.51 8.70
N LEU A 551 3.81 -11.69 8.23
CA LEU A 551 3.90 -12.87 9.07
C LEU A 551 5.37 -13.10 9.40
N SER A 552 5.73 -13.10 10.66
CA SER A 552 7.06 -13.42 11.12
C SER A 552 7.01 -14.13 12.48
N GLY A 553 8.08 -14.76 12.85
CA GLY A 553 8.19 -15.68 14.01
C GLY A 553 8.86 -16.97 13.62
N GLN A 554 9.08 -17.17 12.31
CA GLN A 554 9.96 -18.22 11.83
C GLN A 554 11.38 -17.64 11.73
N GLU A 555 12.28 -18.07 12.59
CA GLU A 555 13.66 -17.56 12.64
C GLU A 555 14.54 -18.18 11.54
N ASP A 556 14.10 -19.32 10.97
CA ASP A 556 14.82 -20.05 9.92
C ASP A 556 14.54 -19.47 8.53
N GLU A 557 15.45 -19.70 7.58
CA GLU A 557 15.25 -19.44 6.15
C GLU A 557 13.99 -20.15 5.65
N ILE A 558 13.00 -19.41 5.14
CA ILE A 558 11.78 -19.99 4.57
C ILE A 558 12.07 -20.45 3.14
N THR A 559 11.78 -21.71 2.87
CA THR A 559 12.03 -22.36 1.58
C THR A 559 10.74 -22.63 0.80
N ALA A 560 9.62 -22.84 1.49
CA ALA A 560 8.36 -23.24 0.90
C ALA A 560 7.15 -22.52 1.50
N LEU A 561 6.16 -22.20 0.64
CA LEU A 561 4.84 -21.69 1.02
C LEU A 561 3.74 -22.51 0.36
N ALA A 562 2.65 -22.77 1.09
CA ALA A 562 1.44 -23.38 0.55
C ALA A 562 0.18 -22.86 1.26
N PHE A 563 -0.81 -22.41 0.52
CA PHE A 563 -2.15 -22.09 1.06
C PHE A 563 -2.97 -23.37 1.22
N GLU A 564 -3.76 -23.43 2.30
CA GLU A 564 -4.86 -24.38 2.36
C GLU A 564 -5.95 -24.02 1.33
N PRO A 565 -6.71 -25.01 0.83
CA PRO A 565 -7.82 -24.73 -0.09
C PRO A 565 -8.87 -23.75 0.44
N ASN A 566 -8.99 -23.57 1.76
CA ASN A 566 -9.91 -22.64 2.42
C ASN A 566 -9.50 -21.16 2.34
N SER A 567 -8.28 -20.85 1.87
CA SER A 567 -7.71 -19.50 1.74
C SER A 567 -7.51 -18.70 3.03
N GLN A 568 -7.78 -19.30 4.20
CA GLN A 568 -7.65 -18.61 5.50
C GLN A 568 -6.36 -18.99 6.23
N THR A 569 -5.69 -20.00 5.74
CA THR A 569 -4.50 -20.57 6.37
C THR A 569 -3.37 -20.72 5.37
N LEU A 570 -2.16 -20.39 5.81
CA LEU A 570 -0.93 -20.53 5.05
C LEU A 570 0.04 -21.43 5.83
N TYR A 571 0.74 -22.30 5.13
CA TYR A 571 1.88 -23.04 5.66
C TYR A 571 3.19 -22.44 5.15
N SER A 572 4.19 -22.39 6.01
CA SER A 572 5.57 -22.10 5.64
C SER A 572 6.51 -23.18 6.17
N GLY A 573 7.46 -23.59 5.35
CA GLY A 573 8.51 -24.57 5.71
C GLY A 573 9.88 -23.93 5.65
N GLY A 574 10.75 -24.28 6.60
CA GLY A 574 12.04 -23.65 6.76
C GLY A 574 13.24 -24.60 6.61
N HIS A 575 14.43 -24.00 6.50
CA HIS A 575 15.70 -24.72 6.37
C HIS A 575 16.01 -25.60 7.60
N GLY A 576 15.58 -25.20 8.80
CA GLY A 576 15.72 -25.96 10.03
C GLY A 576 14.72 -27.11 10.20
N GLY A 577 13.88 -27.39 9.19
CA GLY A 577 12.86 -28.45 9.27
C GLY A 577 11.60 -28.04 10.02
N THR A 578 11.45 -26.76 10.34
CA THR A 578 10.26 -26.23 11.02
C THR A 578 9.17 -25.91 10.04
N VAL A 579 7.94 -26.33 10.33
CA VAL A 579 6.74 -25.95 9.59
C VAL A 579 5.85 -25.11 10.49
N PHE A 580 5.44 -23.94 10.01
CA PHE A 580 4.47 -23.07 10.66
C PHE A 580 3.15 -23.08 9.92
N ARG A 581 2.05 -23.04 10.67
CA ARG A 581 0.68 -22.85 10.18
C ARG A 581 0.20 -21.51 10.66
N TRP A 582 -0.17 -20.60 9.73
CA TRP A 582 -0.54 -19.22 9.98
C TRP A 582 -2.05 -19.00 9.81
N ASP A 583 -2.68 -18.28 10.74
CA ASP A 583 -4.03 -17.73 10.57
C ASP A 583 -3.90 -16.35 9.94
N LEU A 584 -4.40 -16.20 8.71
CA LEU A 584 -4.28 -14.95 7.96
C LEU A 584 -5.15 -13.82 8.50
N ALA A 585 -6.24 -14.14 9.19
CA ALA A 585 -7.09 -13.14 9.82
C ALA A 585 -6.45 -12.52 11.06
N LYS A 586 -5.59 -13.30 11.76
CA LYS A 586 -4.90 -12.84 12.97
C LYS A 586 -3.47 -12.38 12.72
N GLY A 587 -2.88 -12.77 11.58
CA GLY A 587 -1.47 -12.52 11.30
C GLY A 587 -0.49 -13.31 12.20
N GLU A 588 -0.96 -14.33 12.94
CA GLU A 588 -0.19 -15.07 13.94
C GLU A 588 -0.05 -16.56 13.57
N PRO A 589 1.06 -17.21 14.00
CA PRO A 589 1.17 -18.66 13.85
C PRO A 589 0.19 -19.36 14.81
N VAL A 590 -0.67 -20.21 14.24
CA VAL A 590 -1.58 -21.06 15.03
C VAL A 590 -0.85 -22.23 15.65
N HIS A 591 0.10 -22.78 14.90
CA HIS A 591 0.84 -23.96 15.27
C HIS A 591 2.19 -24.03 14.57
N SER A 592 3.18 -24.60 15.24
CA SER A 592 4.48 -24.94 14.64
C SER A 592 4.94 -26.31 15.11
N PHE A 593 5.63 -27.06 14.26
CA PHE A 593 6.18 -28.36 14.58
C PHE A 593 7.45 -28.64 13.77
N GLN A 594 8.25 -29.59 14.26
CA GLN A 594 9.47 -30.03 13.60
C GLN A 594 9.21 -31.30 12.78
N THR A 595 9.73 -31.31 11.56
CA THR A 595 9.64 -32.51 10.71
C THR A 595 10.64 -33.61 11.08
N ASN A 596 11.66 -33.31 11.92
CA ASN A 596 12.77 -34.19 12.30
C ASN A 596 13.62 -34.75 11.12
N GLN A 597 13.48 -34.21 9.94
CA GLN A 597 14.04 -34.72 8.68
C GLN A 597 14.93 -33.71 7.92
N GLY A 598 15.32 -32.58 8.55
CA GLY A 598 16.11 -31.50 7.91
C GLY A 598 15.28 -30.51 7.08
N THR A 599 15.90 -29.82 6.14
CA THR A 599 15.28 -28.72 5.36
C THR A 599 14.00 -29.14 4.66
N VAL A 600 12.91 -28.41 4.88
CA VAL A 600 11.67 -28.57 4.13
C VAL A 600 11.80 -27.91 2.75
N SER A 601 11.94 -28.69 1.69
CA SER A 601 12.11 -28.18 0.32
C SER A 601 10.80 -27.66 -0.28
N THR A 602 9.67 -28.32 0.00
CA THR A 602 8.36 -27.93 -0.51
C THR A 602 7.23 -28.43 0.38
N ILE A 603 6.08 -27.78 0.32
CA ILE A 603 4.84 -28.15 1.00
C ILE A 603 3.72 -28.22 -0.04
N ALA A 604 2.88 -29.25 0.04
CA ALA A 604 1.69 -29.39 -0.80
C ALA A 604 0.47 -29.76 0.05
N CYS A 605 -0.60 -28.97 -0.03
CA CYS A 605 -1.87 -29.27 0.62
C CYS A 605 -2.71 -30.23 -0.25
N HIS A 606 -3.38 -31.20 0.38
CA HIS A 606 -4.28 -32.08 -0.31
C HIS A 606 -5.53 -31.32 -0.77
N PRO A 607 -6.01 -31.51 -2.01
CA PRO A 607 -7.09 -30.71 -2.57
C PRO A 607 -8.44 -30.84 -1.86
N ARG A 608 -8.69 -31.95 -1.14
CA ARG A 608 -10.01 -32.26 -0.52
C ARG A 608 -9.93 -32.68 0.94
N GLU A 609 -8.82 -33.24 1.40
CA GLU A 609 -8.65 -33.74 2.77
C GLU A 609 -7.79 -32.82 3.61
N SER A 610 -7.99 -32.88 4.91
CA SER A 610 -7.24 -32.11 5.90
C SER A 610 -5.84 -32.69 6.15
N ILE A 611 -5.07 -32.84 5.08
CA ILE A 611 -3.72 -33.43 5.04
C ILE A 611 -2.83 -32.56 4.16
N PHE A 612 -1.56 -32.50 4.50
CA PHE A 612 -0.53 -31.91 3.63
C PHE A 612 0.73 -32.81 3.62
N ALA A 613 1.53 -32.63 2.58
CA ALA A 613 2.79 -33.31 2.39
C ALA A 613 3.95 -32.34 2.47
N THR A 614 5.07 -32.77 3.04
CA THR A 614 6.37 -32.08 3.00
C THR A 614 7.40 -32.96 2.31
N ALA A 615 8.27 -32.34 1.54
CA ALA A 615 9.46 -32.97 1.00
C ALA A 615 10.69 -32.38 1.67
N ASP A 616 11.74 -33.19 1.85
CA ASP A 616 12.93 -32.74 2.57
C ASP A 616 14.26 -33.05 1.87
N GLY A 617 15.32 -32.46 2.44
CA GLY A 617 16.69 -32.60 1.95
C GLY A 617 17.27 -34.01 2.03
N ASN A 618 16.64 -34.94 2.77
CA ASN A 618 17.12 -36.32 2.97
C ASN A 618 16.47 -37.31 1.99
N GLY A 619 15.68 -36.85 1.04
CA GLY A 619 15.01 -37.73 0.07
C GLY A 619 13.69 -38.29 0.58
N THR A 620 13.16 -37.82 1.71
CA THR A 620 11.89 -38.30 2.25
C THR A 620 10.71 -37.38 1.90
N VAL A 621 9.54 -37.99 1.90
CA VAL A 621 8.25 -37.29 1.79
C VAL A 621 7.40 -37.71 2.99
N SER A 622 7.00 -36.74 3.78
CA SER A 622 6.17 -36.94 4.97
C SER A 622 4.79 -36.35 4.82
N LEU A 623 3.79 -37.11 5.24
CA LEU A 623 2.37 -36.74 5.23
C LEU A 623 1.94 -36.40 6.66
N TRP A 624 1.20 -35.32 6.79
CA TRP A 624 0.80 -34.73 8.07
C TRP A 624 -0.69 -34.41 8.08
N ASN A 625 -1.32 -34.52 9.23
CA ASN A 625 -2.62 -33.87 9.44
C ASN A 625 -2.42 -32.36 9.75
N LEU A 626 -3.51 -31.59 9.76
CA LEU A 626 -3.44 -30.11 9.99
C LEU A 626 -2.88 -29.71 11.37
N ASN A 627 -2.78 -30.65 12.32
CA ASN A 627 -2.23 -30.41 13.65
C ASN A 627 -0.75 -30.82 13.76
N GLY A 628 -0.10 -31.14 12.62
CA GLY A 628 1.32 -31.53 12.62
C GLY A 628 1.59 -32.95 13.12
N THR A 629 0.54 -33.81 13.27
CA THR A 629 0.74 -35.22 13.59
C THR A 629 1.12 -35.97 12.32
N PRO A 630 2.22 -36.75 12.31
CA PRO A 630 2.62 -37.50 11.14
C PRO A 630 1.62 -38.62 10.82
N VAL A 631 1.19 -38.67 9.56
CA VAL A 631 0.32 -39.74 9.02
C VAL A 631 1.16 -40.84 8.41
N ARG A 632 2.18 -40.47 7.64
CA ARG A 632 3.07 -41.40 6.96
C ARG A 632 4.37 -40.72 6.51
N THR A 633 5.44 -41.49 6.48
CA THR A 633 6.73 -41.07 5.90
C THR A 633 7.13 -42.06 4.80
N LEU A 634 7.54 -41.54 3.65
CA LEU A 634 8.00 -42.28 2.49
C LEU A 634 9.48 -42.02 2.29
N SER A 635 10.31 -43.05 2.25
CA SER A 635 11.69 -42.95 1.75
C SER A 635 11.62 -42.90 0.21
N ALA A 636 11.37 -41.69 -0.30
CA ALA A 636 10.98 -41.52 -1.69
C ALA A 636 12.17 -41.57 -2.66
N HIS A 637 13.29 -40.98 -2.27
CA HIS A 637 14.44 -40.78 -3.16
C HIS A 637 15.78 -40.99 -2.45
N ASP A 638 16.82 -41.21 -3.24
CA ASP A 638 18.21 -41.41 -2.77
C ASP A 638 18.96 -40.10 -2.52
N LYS A 639 18.42 -38.97 -3.03
CA LYS A 639 18.90 -37.60 -2.83
C LYS A 639 17.75 -36.69 -2.43
N SER A 640 18.06 -35.42 -2.11
CA SER A 640 17.10 -34.40 -1.73
C SER A 640 15.86 -34.37 -2.62
N THR A 641 14.68 -34.46 -2.01
CA THR A 641 13.40 -34.30 -2.70
C THR A 641 13.10 -32.83 -2.81
N MET A 642 13.05 -32.33 -4.06
CA MET A 642 12.89 -30.88 -4.34
C MET A 642 11.42 -30.48 -4.49
N SER A 643 10.55 -31.41 -4.89
CA SER A 643 9.15 -31.09 -5.17
C SER A 643 8.25 -32.26 -4.76
N VAL A 644 7.09 -31.91 -4.19
CA VAL A 644 5.98 -32.83 -3.94
C VAL A 644 4.68 -32.15 -4.31
N THR A 645 3.74 -32.87 -4.94
CA THR A 645 2.41 -32.36 -5.29
C THR A 645 1.40 -33.51 -5.31
N PHE A 646 0.16 -33.21 -4.89
CA PHE A 646 -0.95 -34.14 -5.07
C PHE A 646 -1.54 -34.07 -6.47
N SER A 647 -2.07 -35.17 -6.98
CA SER A 647 -2.91 -35.15 -8.16
C SER A 647 -4.22 -34.37 -7.89
N PRO A 648 -4.86 -33.75 -8.89
CA PRO A 648 -6.04 -32.91 -8.68
C PRO A 648 -7.26 -33.69 -8.11
N ASP A 649 -7.31 -34.98 -8.35
CA ASP A 649 -8.31 -35.90 -7.76
C ASP A 649 -7.98 -36.30 -6.31
N GLY A 650 -6.74 -36.03 -5.85
CA GLY A 650 -6.25 -36.34 -4.53
C GLY A 650 -5.80 -37.78 -4.32
N GLU A 651 -5.79 -38.63 -5.32
CA GLU A 651 -5.50 -40.08 -5.15
C GLU A 651 -4.00 -40.40 -5.19
N LEU A 652 -3.23 -39.61 -5.94
CA LEU A 652 -1.79 -39.81 -6.14
C LEU A 652 -0.95 -38.67 -5.58
N LEU A 653 0.28 -39.01 -5.24
CA LEU A 653 1.33 -38.06 -4.86
C LEU A 653 2.47 -38.18 -5.88
N LEU A 654 2.94 -37.07 -6.41
CA LEU A 654 4.10 -36.97 -7.31
C LEU A 654 5.25 -36.35 -6.55
N SER A 655 6.42 -36.98 -6.58
CA SER A 655 7.66 -36.46 -6.01
C SER A 655 8.76 -36.35 -7.06
N ALA A 656 9.65 -35.37 -6.95
CA ALA A 656 10.80 -35.18 -7.81
C ALA A 656 12.02 -34.80 -6.99
N ALA A 657 13.20 -35.29 -7.40
CA ALA A 657 14.41 -35.17 -6.60
C ALA A 657 15.69 -34.96 -7.43
N LEU A 658 16.76 -34.56 -6.73
CA LEU A 658 18.10 -34.44 -7.29
C LEU A 658 18.72 -35.79 -7.72
N ASP A 659 18.03 -36.93 -7.49
CA ASP A 659 18.43 -38.25 -8.03
C ASP A 659 18.00 -38.40 -9.51
N GLY A 660 17.38 -37.35 -10.11
CA GLY A 660 16.94 -37.36 -11.50
C GLY A 660 15.66 -38.14 -11.73
N LYS A 661 14.93 -38.50 -10.69
CA LYS A 661 13.73 -39.33 -10.79
C LYS A 661 12.50 -38.54 -10.37
N ALA A 662 11.40 -38.68 -11.13
CA ALA A 662 10.05 -38.30 -10.69
C ALA A 662 9.26 -39.60 -10.46
N LYS A 663 8.61 -39.69 -9.30
CA LYS A 663 7.92 -40.91 -8.84
C LYS A 663 6.49 -40.61 -8.44
N LEU A 664 5.58 -41.55 -8.78
CA LEU A 664 4.19 -41.54 -8.39
C LEU A 664 3.94 -42.54 -7.26
N TRP A 665 3.14 -42.10 -6.29
CA TRP A 665 2.83 -42.86 -5.07
C TRP A 665 1.32 -42.86 -4.82
N GLU A 666 0.78 -43.98 -4.41
CA GLU A 666 -0.51 -44.04 -3.74
C GLU A 666 -0.30 -43.65 -2.27
N TRP A 667 -0.58 -42.39 -1.94
CA TRP A 667 -0.20 -41.82 -0.63
C TRP A 667 -0.89 -42.49 0.56
N ARG A 668 -2.11 -43.05 0.38
CA ARG A 668 -2.87 -43.75 1.44
C ARG A 668 -2.21 -45.05 1.87
N THR A 669 -1.67 -45.81 0.95
CA THR A 669 -0.96 -47.05 1.23
C THR A 669 0.55 -46.90 1.36
N GLY A 670 1.12 -45.83 0.78
CA GLY A 670 2.56 -45.62 0.62
C GLY A 670 3.18 -46.45 -0.51
N LYS A 671 2.36 -47.06 -1.35
CA LYS A 671 2.83 -47.91 -2.43
C LYS A 671 3.40 -47.07 -3.59
N PHE A 672 4.63 -47.41 -3.99
CA PHE A 672 5.18 -46.90 -5.25
C PHE A 672 4.34 -47.40 -6.43
N VAL A 673 3.86 -46.49 -7.24
CA VAL A 673 3.07 -46.82 -8.45
C VAL A 673 4.00 -46.95 -9.64
N VAL A 674 4.81 -45.89 -9.93
CA VAL A 674 5.69 -45.88 -11.09
C VAL A 674 6.62 -44.68 -11.09
N GLY A 675 7.75 -44.77 -11.80
CA GLY A 675 8.64 -43.66 -12.17
C GLY A 675 8.38 -43.13 -13.58
N LEU A 676 8.73 -41.87 -13.81
CA LEU A 676 8.84 -41.29 -15.14
C LEU A 676 10.28 -41.56 -15.65
N ASP A 677 10.41 -42.46 -16.61
CA ASP A 677 11.69 -42.88 -17.16
C ASP A 677 12.20 -41.90 -18.23
N GLY A 678 13.52 -41.84 -18.42
CA GLY A 678 14.17 -40.97 -19.41
C GLY A 678 14.60 -39.59 -18.92
N GLN A 679 14.67 -39.40 -17.62
CA GLN A 679 15.24 -38.22 -16.98
C GLN A 679 16.65 -38.64 -16.47
N SER A 680 17.69 -38.09 -17.05
CA SER A 680 19.09 -38.33 -16.64
C SER A 680 19.67 -37.19 -15.78
N GLU A 681 18.88 -36.13 -15.56
CA GLU A 681 19.31 -34.88 -14.94
C GLU A 681 18.61 -34.70 -13.57
N GLU A 682 19.26 -33.99 -12.66
CA GLU A 682 18.66 -33.55 -11.39
C GLU A 682 17.37 -32.76 -11.65
N LEU A 683 16.30 -33.00 -10.87
CA LEU A 683 15.01 -32.34 -11.03
C LEU A 683 14.77 -31.28 -9.96
N ALA A 684 14.41 -30.07 -10.40
CA ALA A 684 13.97 -28.98 -9.53
C ALA A 684 12.50 -29.12 -9.15
N SER A 685 11.64 -29.57 -10.09
CA SER A 685 10.19 -29.57 -9.88
C SER A 685 9.49 -30.61 -10.76
N ALA A 686 8.40 -31.14 -10.26
CA ALA A 686 7.41 -31.92 -11.02
C ALA A 686 6.00 -31.57 -10.56
N LEU A 687 5.07 -31.34 -11.50
CA LEU A 687 3.71 -30.85 -11.25
C LEU A 687 2.70 -31.58 -12.12
N PHE A 688 1.47 -31.78 -11.58
CA PHE A 688 0.31 -32.13 -12.39
C PHE A 688 -0.32 -30.88 -13.02
N SER A 689 -0.87 -31.01 -14.22
CA SER A 689 -1.82 -30.03 -14.75
C SER A 689 -3.11 -30.03 -13.89
N PRO A 690 -3.87 -28.91 -13.81
CA PRO A 690 -5.06 -28.81 -12.98
C PRO A 690 -6.17 -29.82 -13.32
N ASP A 691 -6.22 -30.31 -14.57
CA ASP A 691 -7.12 -31.35 -15.02
C ASP A 691 -6.56 -32.79 -14.83
N GLY A 692 -5.32 -32.91 -14.34
CA GLY A 692 -4.65 -34.20 -14.13
C GLY A 692 -4.18 -34.91 -15.40
N SER A 693 -4.38 -34.34 -16.58
CA SER A 693 -4.04 -34.98 -17.87
C SER A 693 -2.55 -34.98 -18.21
N LEU A 694 -1.82 -33.99 -17.69
CA LEU A 694 -0.39 -33.81 -17.96
C LEU A 694 0.42 -33.82 -16.66
N ILE A 695 1.69 -34.20 -16.82
CA ILE A 695 2.74 -33.97 -15.82
C ILE A 695 3.84 -33.10 -16.47
N ALA A 696 4.28 -32.06 -15.78
CA ALA A 696 5.44 -31.25 -16.17
C ALA A 696 6.63 -31.61 -15.30
N THR A 697 7.84 -31.67 -15.85
CA THR A 697 9.10 -31.86 -15.11
C THR A 697 10.10 -30.81 -15.54
N ALA A 698 10.79 -30.19 -14.57
CA ALA A 698 11.87 -29.27 -14.79
C ALA A 698 13.19 -29.85 -14.30
N PRO A 699 14.19 -30.04 -15.17
CA PRO A 699 15.54 -30.35 -14.72
C PRO A 699 16.19 -29.12 -14.09
N THR A 700 17.12 -29.36 -13.16
CA THR A 700 17.97 -28.31 -12.58
C THR A 700 19.44 -28.73 -12.65
N ALA A 701 20.31 -27.81 -12.33
CA ALA A 701 21.73 -28.06 -12.14
C ALA A 701 22.32 -26.99 -11.21
N HIS A 702 23.52 -27.17 -10.72
CA HIS A 702 24.23 -26.13 -9.99
C HIS A 702 24.45 -24.88 -10.84
N GLU A 703 24.45 -23.72 -10.23
CA GLU A 703 24.60 -22.41 -10.86
C GLU A 703 25.82 -22.31 -11.82
N TRP A 704 26.85 -23.09 -11.54
CA TRP A 704 28.10 -23.15 -12.29
C TRP A 704 28.09 -24.21 -13.40
N ALA A 705 27.02 -25.01 -13.51
CA ALA A 705 26.93 -26.02 -14.58
C ALA A 705 26.78 -25.36 -15.93
N GLN A 706 27.52 -25.89 -16.94
CA GLN A 706 27.35 -25.42 -18.31
C GLN A 706 25.91 -25.70 -18.79
N ALA A 707 25.32 -24.74 -19.47
CA ALA A 707 24.00 -24.90 -20.08
C ALA A 707 24.06 -26.04 -21.13
N GLN A 708 23.21 -27.05 -20.92
CA GLN A 708 23.03 -28.16 -21.85
C GLN A 708 21.54 -28.26 -22.16
N PRO A 709 21.12 -28.70 -23.35
CA PRO A 709 19.70 -28.89 -23.65
C PRO A 709 18.99 -29.79 -22.62
N SER A 710 19.71 -30.68 -21.99
CA SER A 710 19.21 -31.60 -20.97
C SER A 710 18.76 -30.88 -19.65
N ASN A 711 19.46 -29.79 -19.25
CA ASN A 711 19.18 -29.09 -18.00
C ASN A 711 18.45 -27.74 -18.18
N THR A 712 18.20 -27.30 -19.41
CA THR A 712 17.50 -26.02 -19.74
C THR A 712 16.08 -26.25 -20.28
N THR A 713 15.66 -27.49 -20.46
CA THR A 713 14.43 -27.87 -21.16
C THR A 713 13.41 -28.50 -20.22
N ALA A 714 12.23 -27.86 -20.04
CA ALA A 714 11.11 -28.49 -19.37
C ALA A 714 10.44 -29.56 -20.27
N ARG A 715 9.86 -30.59 -19.65
CA ARG A 715 9.23 -31.69 -20.38
C ARG A 715 7.78 -31.84 -19.94
N LEU A 716 6.89 -32.06 -20.89
CA LEU A 716 5.48 -32.38 -20.67
C LEU A 716 5.20 -33.86 -21.01
N TRP A 717 4.58 -34.55 -20.08
CA TRP A 717 4.27 -35.96 -20.14
C TRP A 717 2.76 -36.17 -20.08
N LYS A 718 2.25 -37.18 -20.77
CA LYS A 718 0.86 -37.63 -20.64
C LYS A 718 0.74 -38.38 -19.32
N SER A 719 -0.12 -37.92 -18.41
CA SER A 719 -0.25 -38.53 -17.08
C SER A 719 -0.67 -40.01 -17.12
N SER A 720 -1.60 -40.38 -18.01
CA SER A 720 -2.13 -41.72 -18.11
C SER A 720 -1.16 -42.77 -18.70
N THR A 721 -0.41 -42.39 -19.77
CA THR A 721 0.51 -43.30 -20.48
C THR A 721 1.97 -43.07 -20.11
N ARG A 722 2.29 -41.89 -19.49
CA ARG A 722 3.66 -41.49 -19.10
C ARG A 722 4.59 -41.28 -20.28
N GLU A 723 4.03 -41.13 -21.46
CA GLU A 723 4.78 -40.78 -22.68
C GLU A 723 5.18 -39.32 -22.69
N LEU A 724 6.43 -39.03 -23.12
CA LEU A 724 6.90 -37.67 -23.35
C LEU A 724 6.16 -37.09 -24.55
N LEU A 725 5.38 -36.02 -24.32
CA LEU A 725 4.63 -35.33 -25.35
C LEU A 725 5.42 -34.19 -25.98
N LEU A 726 6.00 -33.32 -25.15
CA LEU A 726 6.65 -32.10 -25.62
C LEU A 726 7.91 -31.79 -24.82
N LYS A 727 8.86 -31.16 -25.49
CA LYS A 727 10.03 -30.51 -24.91
C LYS A 727 9.88 -29.00 -25.08
N LEU A 728 10.05 -28.24 -24.00
CA LEU A 728 9.93 -26.79 -23.98
C LEU A 728 11.34 -26.19 -23.98
N GLU A 729 11.86 -25.96 -25.18
CA GLU A 729 13.24 -25.48 -25.41
C GLU A 729 13.29 -23.97 -25.62
N GLY A 730 14.19 -23.25 -24.94
CA GLY A 730 14.35 -21.80 -25.14
C GLY A 730 14.95 -21.03 -23.95
N HIS A 731 15.11 -21.65 -22.77
CA HIS A 731 15.93 -21.05 -21.71
C HIS A 731 17.40 -21.29 -21.99
N SER A 732 18.24 -20.31 -21.62
CA SER A 732 19.71 -20.39 -21.84
C SER A 732 20.47 -20.94 -20.63
N LYS A 733 19.79 -21.14 -19.48
CA LYS A 733 20.35 -21.70 -18.24
C LYS A 733 19.34 -22.65 -17.56
N PRO A 734 19.77 -23.43 -16.54
CA PRO A 734 18.89 -24.36 -15.84
C PRO A 734 17.63 -23.72 -15.25
N LEU A 735 16.60 -24.54 -15.05
CA LEU A 735 15.32 -24.13 -14.51
C LEU A 735 15.34 -24.12 -12.98
N THR A 736 14.54 -23.21 -12.38
CA THR A 736 14.40 -23.08 -10.92
C THR A 736 13.01 -23.49 -10.43
N ALA A 737 11.95 -23.15 -11.17
CA ALA A 737 10.57 -23.40 -10.78
C ALA A 737 9.66 -23.48 -11.99
N MET A 738 8.46 -24.09 -11.78
CA MET A 738 7.37 -24.14 -12.76
C MET A 738 6.01 -23.98 -12.09
N ALA A 739 5.01 -23.53 -12.88
CA ALA A 739 3.62 -23.52 -12.49
C ALA A 739 2.70 -23.66 -13.70
N PHE A 740 1.60 -24.43 -13.59
CA PHE A 740 0.53 -24.43 -14.59
C PHE A 740 -0.45 -23.29 -14.37
N SER A 741 -0.99 -22.74 -15.46
CA SER A 741 -2.16 -21.87 -15.38
C SER A 741 -3.39 -22.66 -14.87
N PRO A 742 -4.37 -22.03 -14.20
CA PRO A 742 -5.54 -22.71 -13.63
C PRO A 742 -6.38 -23.51 -14.63
N ASN A 743 -6.37 -23.10 -15.89
CA ASN A 743 -7.05 -23.81 -16.99
C ASN A 743 -6.15 -24.87 -17.70
N GLY A 744 -4.92 -25.07 -17.23
CA GLY A 744 -3.96 -26.01 -17.81
C GLY A 744 -3.41 -25.63 -19.19
N ALA A 745 -3.87 -24.52 -19.79
CA ALA A 745 -3.49 -24.13 -21.16
C ALA A 745 -2.06 -23.57 -21.28
N MET A 746 -1.51 -23.08 -20.17
CA MET A 746 -0.15 -22.50 -20.13
C MET A 746 0.70 -23.14 -19.03
N LEU A 747 2.00 -23.19 -19.27
CA LEU A 747 3.01 -23.47 -18.25
C LEU A 747 3.94 -22.26 -18.12
N ALA A 748 4.22 -21.84 -16.92
CA ALA A 748 5.27 -20.87 -16.62
C ALA A 748 6.52 -21.61 -16.15
N THR A 749 7.69 -21.17 -16.59
CA THR A 749 9.01 -21.66 -16.15
C THR A 749 9.90 -20.50 -15.74
N ALA A 750 10.63 -20.67 -14.64
CA ALA A 750 11.64 -19.70 -14.17
C ALA A 750 13.03 -20.32 -14.33
N SER A 751 14.07 -19.50 -14.60
CA SER A 751 15.41 -19.98 -14.92
C SER A 751 16.52 -19.11 -14.33
N PHE A 752 17.70 -19.70 -14.17
CA PHE A 752 18.95 -19.01 -13.85
C PHE A 752 19.36 -17.97 -14.93
N ASP A 753 18.69 -17.93 -16.08
CA ASP A 753 18.92 -16.90 -17.12
C ASP A 753 18.25 -15.56 -16.80
N HIS A 754 17.75 -15.39 -15.59
CA HIS A 754 17.07 -14.20 -15.05
C HIS A 754 15.69 -13.92 -15.67
N THR A 755 15.15 -14.87 -16.44
CA THR A 755 13.84 -14.74 -17.08
C THR A 755 12.85 -15.78 -16.59
N ALA A 756 11.57 -15.49 -16.75
CA ALA A 756 10.54 -16.50 -16.77
C ALA A 756 9.91 -16.57 -18.17
N LYS A 757 9.42 -17.73 -18.58
CA LYS A 757 8.79 -17.94 -19.89
C LYS A 757 7.41 -18.57 -19.72
N LEU A 758 6.48 -18.16 -20.56
CA LEU A 758 5.16 -18.75 -20.68
C LEU A 758 5.10 -19.63 -21.93
N TRP A 759 4.56 -20.82 -21.79
CA TRP A 759 4.48 -21.81 -22.84
C TRP A 759 3.05 -22.27 -23.06
N ASP A 760 2.65 -22.45 -24.29
CA ASP A 760 1.39 -23.13 -24.66
C ASP A 760 1.56 -24.65 -24.45
N THR A 761 0.73 -25.24 -23.61
CA THR A 761 0.87 -26.66 -23.21
C THR A 761 0.49 -27.63 -24.31
N LYS A 762 -0.27 -27.20 -25.33
CA LYS A 762 -0.70 -28.05 -26.49
C LYS A 762 0.36 -28.09 -27.58
N THR A 763 1.00 -26.94 -27.83
CA THR A 763 1.93 -26.80 -28.96
C THR A 763 3.40 -26.79 -28.55
N GLY A 764 3.70 -26.57 -27.27
CA GLY A 764 5.07 -26.39 -26.74
C GLY A 764 5.72 -25.06 -27.15
N ARG A 765 5.01 -24.16 -27.82
CA ARG A 765 5.56 -22.89 -28.28
C ARG A 765 5.61 -21.85 -27.15
N PRO A 766 6.65 -20.99 -27.13
CA PRO A 766 6.70 -19.88 -26.19
C PRO A 766 5.64 -18.84 -26.54
N ILE A 767 4.85 -18.42 -25.56
CA ILE A 767 3.86 -17.34 -25.62
C ILE A 767 4.52 -15.99 -25.32
N ALA A 768 5.32 -15.93 -24.24
CA ALA A 768 5.99 -14.72 -23.78
C ALA A 768 7.29 -15.05 -23.03
N THR A 769 8.21 -14.09 -23.06
CA THR A 769 9.39 -14.08 -22.18
C THR A 769 9.28 -12.88 -21.25
N LEU A 770 9.24 -13.15 -19.95
CA LEU A 770 9.11 -12.17 -18.88
C LEU A 770 10.52 -11.74 -18.44
N VAL A 771 10.93 -10.54 -18.88
CA VAL A 771 12.27 -9.97 -18.65
C VAL A 771 12.15 -8.76 -17.74
N GLY A 772 12.92 -8.73 -16.65
CA GLY A 772 12.87 -7.58 -15.73
C GLY A 772 13.48 -7.84 -14.35
N HIS A 773 13.71 -9.10 -13.97
CA HIS A 773 14.54 -9.41 -12.82
C HIS A 773 16.02 -9.18 -13.10
N ILE A 774 16.74 -8.58 -12.14
CA ILE A 774 18.18 -8.37 -12.24
C ILE A 774 18.99 -9.58 -11.75
N SER A 775 18.32 -10.54 -11.10
CA SER A 775 18.89 -11.82 -10.71
C SER A 775 17.90 -12.96 -10.99
N ARG A 776 18.29 -14.21 -10.71
CA ARG A 776 17.47 -15.38 -11.01
C ARG A 776 16.14 -15.37 -10.26
N PRO A 777 15.00 -15.61 -10.91
CA PRO A 777 13.77 -15.93 -10.22
C PRO A 777 13.87 -17.35 -9.59
N THR A 778 13.35 -17.47 -8.38
CA THR A 778 13.41 -18.69 -7.54
C THR A 778 12.09 -19.44 -7.54
N SER A 779 10.99 -18.71 -7.74
CA SER A 779 9.62 -19.23 -7.67
C SER A 779 8.71 -18.53 -8.67
N VAL A 780 7.68 -19.25 -9.12
CA VAL A 780 6.67 -18.74 -10.05
C VAL A 780 5.29 -19.30 -9.69
N ALA A 781 4.24 -18.47 -9.79
CA ALA A 781 2.86 -18.85 -9.52
C ALA A 781 1.89 -18.10 -10.44
N PHE A 782 0.75 -18.71 -10.81
CA PHE A 782 -0.35 -18.07 -11.52
C PHE A 782 -1.43 -17.57 -10.56
N SER A 783 -2.07 -16.44 -10.91
CA SER A 783 -3.32 -16.02 -10.29
C SER A 783 -4.45 -16.99 -10.59
N ARG A 784 -5.46 -17.04 -9.71
CA ARG A 784 -6.61 -17.95 -9.84
C ARG A 784 -7.38 -17.81 -11.17
N ASP A 785 -7.49 -16.59 -11.68
CA ASP A 785 -8.14 -16.28 -12.96
C ASP A 785 -7.23 -16.53 -14.18
N GLY A 786 -5.96 -16.85 -13.95
CA GLY A 786 -4.96 -17.06 -15.00
C GLY A 786 -4.56 -15.82 -15.76
N SER A 787 -4.91 -14.61 -15.29
CA SER A 787 -4.59 -13.35 -15.96
C SER A 787 -3.21 -12.81 -15.61
N ARG A 788 -2.64 -13.21 -14.47
CA ARG A 788 -1.36 -12.73 -13.94
C ARG A 788 -0.44 -13.88 -13.55
N VAL A 789 0.87 -13.57 -13.54
CA VAL A 789 1.94 -14.44 -13.04
C VAL A 789 2.75 -13.67 -12.01
N ALA A 790 3.04 -14.28 -10.87
CA ALA A 790 3.98 -13.75 -9.89
C ALA A 790 5.30 -14.51 -9.97
N THR A 791 6.42 -13.80 -9.87
CA THR A 791 7.77 -14.38 -9.76
C THR A 791 8.50 -13.78 -8.57
N GLY A 792 9.07 -14.61 -7.72
CA GLY A 792 9.98 -14.19 -6.65
C GLY A 792 11.43 -14.38 -7.07
N SER A 793 12.35 -13.51 -6.64
CA SER A 793 13.75 -13.53 -7.09
C SER A 793 14.77 -13.25 -5.98
N ILE A 794 16.00 -13.68 -6.24
CA ILE A 794 17.16 -13.34 -5.41
C ILE A 794 17.44 -11.82 -5.40
N ASP A 795 16.91 -11.07 -6.36
CA ASP A 795 17.00 -9.61 -6.37
C ASP A 795 16.14 -8.93 -5.28
N ARG A 796 15.51 -9.70 -4.38
CA ARG A 796 14.67 -9.25 -3.26
C ARG A 796 13.33 -8.69 -3.69
N THR A 797 12.93 -8.87 -4.94
CA THR A 797 11.66 -8.38 -5.45
C THR A 797 10.73 -9.53 -5.81
N VAL A 798 9.44 -9.24 -5.74
CA VAL A 798 8.39 -10.01 -6.38
C VAL A 798 7.88 -9.20 -7.56
N LYS A 799 7.80 -9.80 -8.73
CA LYS A 799 7.20 -9.16 -9.90
C LYS A 799 5.88 -9.82 -10.25
N LEU A 800 4.88 -8.98 -10.46
CA LEU A 800 3.54 -9.37 -10.88
C LEU A 800 3.37 -8.98 -12.35
N TRP A 801 3.26 -9.97 -13.23
CA TRP A 801 3.19 -9.83 -14.68
C TRP A 801 1.76 -9.96 -15.17
N THR A 802 1.31 -9.07 -16.06
CA THR A 802 0.02 -9.17 -16.74
C THR A 802 0.23 -9.89 -18.09
N ILE A 803 -0.48 -11.01 -18.31
CA ILE A 803 -0.25 -11.89 -19.47
C ILE A 803 -0.66 -11.21 -20.79
N LYS A 804 -1.72 -10.41 -20.79
CA LYS A 804 -2.22 -9.70 -21.97
C LYS A 804 -1.21 -8.69 -22.53
N ASP A 805 -0.44 -8.05 -21.67
CA ASP A 805 0.45 -6.93 -22.02
C ASP A 805 1.89 -7.38 -22.29
N LYS A 806 2.10 -8.71 -22.46
CA LYS A 806 3.36 -9.35 -22.93
C LYS A 806 4.65 -8.91 -22.23
N GLY A 807 4.60 -8.54 -20.96
CA GLY A 807 5.82 -8.25 -20.21
C GLY A 807 5.79 -7.05 -19.29
N ASP A 808 4.69 -6.30 -19.23
CA ASP A 808 4.53 -5.27 -18.22
C ASP A 808 4.41 -5.90 -16.82
N SER A 809 5.19 -5.41 -15.88
CA SER A 809 5.23 -5.95 -14.51
C SER A 809 5.15 -4.86 -13.47
N VAL A 810 4.40 -5.17 -12.42
CA VAL A 810 4.39 -4.40 -11.17
C VAL A 810 5.42 -5.01 -10.23
N THR A 811 6.31 -4.20 -9.67
CA THR A 811 7.30 -4.66 -8.69
C THR A 811 6.75 -4.46 -7.27
N LEU A 812 6.52 -5.56 -6.56
CA LEU A 812 6.17 -5.57 -5.15
C LEU A 812 7.47 -5.58 -4.34
N VAL A 813 7.68 -4.52 -3.58
CA VAL A 813 8.86 -4.33 -2.74
C VAL A 813 8.52 -4.69 -1.27
N GLY A 814 9.51 -4.75 -0.40
CA GLY A 814 9.27 -4.99 1.03
C GLY A 814 10.19 -6.03 1.63
N HIS A 815 10.75 -6.94 0.84
CA HIS A 815 11.75 -7.87 1.31
C HIS A 815 13.15 -7.24 1.36
N SER A 816 13.85 -7.47 2.47
CA SER A 816 15.24 -7.06 2.64
C SER A 816 16.24 -8.16 2.25
N ASP A 817 15.76 -9.38 1.99
CA ASP A 817 16.56 -10.54 1.60
C ASP A 817 15.93 -11.28 0.42
N HIS A 818 16.61 -12.29 -0.11
CA HIS A 818 16.21 -13.10 -1.26
C HIS A 818 14.81 -13.67 -1.09
N VAL A 819 13.94 -13.47 -2.07
CA VAL A 819 12.62 -14.12 -2.10
C VAL A 819 12.80 -15.57 -2.51
N SER A 820 12.38 -16.49 -1.66
CA SER A 820 12.51 -17.94 -1.88
C SER A 820 11.27 -18.56 -2.51
N SER A 821 10.07 -18.08 -2.12
CA SER A 821 8.80 -18.67 -2.56
C SER A 821 7.72 -17.61 -2.76
N VAL A 822 6.86 -17.81 -3.75
CA VAL A 822 5.63 -17.02 -3.97
C VAL A 822 4.44 -17.94 -4.21
N ALA A 823 3.27 -17.56 -3.70
CA ALA A 823 2.02 -18.29 -3.89
C ALA A 823 0.81 -17.34 -3.94
N PHE A 824 -0.18 -17.62 -4.80
CA PHE A 824 -1.48 -16.96 -4.74
C PHE A 824 -2.43 -17.71 -3.82
N SER A 825 -3.25 -16.97 -3.08
CA SER A 825 -4.32 -17.57 -2.31
C SER A 825 -5.42 -18.16 -3.22
N PRO A 826 -6.05 -19.27 -2.83
CA PRO A 826 -7.11 -19.90 -3.62
C PRO A 826 -8.33 -19.01 -3.88
N ASP A 827 -8.61 -18.01 -3.05
CA ASP A 827 -9.67 -17.02 -3.26
C ASP A 827 -9.26 -15.87 -4.19
N GLY A 828 -7.97 -15.78 -4.55
CA GLY A 828 -7.42 -14.75 -5.42
C GLY A 828 -7.22 -13.38 -4.76
N ARG A 829 -7.35 -13.27 -3.45
CA ARG A 829 -7.20 -12.00 -2.72
C ARG A 829 -5.75 -11.62 -2.46
N TRP A 830 -4.88 -12.63 -2.22
CA TRP A 830 -3.54 -12.45 -1.71
C TRP A 830 -2.46 -13.06 -2.60
N ILE A 831 -1.31 -12.41 -2.61
CA ILE A 831 -0.03 -12.99 -2.99
C ILE A 831 0.79 -13.11 -1.71
N ALA A 832 1.15 -14.32 -1.32
CA ALA A 832 2.14 -14.56 -0.28
C ALA A 832 3.53 -14.66 -0.90
N SER A 833 4.50 -13.99 -0.30
CA SER A 833 5.91 -14.11 -0.66
C SER A 833 6.75 -14.33 0.59
N ALA A 834 7.67 -15.27 0.55
CA ALA A 834 8.59 -15.56 1.64
C ALA A 834 10.02 -15.22 1.26
N ALA A 835 10.77 -14.74 2.24
CA ALA A 835 12.17 -14.44 2.07
C ALA A 835 13.07 -15.25 3.01
N ARG A 836 14.35 -15.26 2.69
CA ARG A 836 15.40 -16.01 3.39
C ARG A 836 15.54 -15.64 4.87
N ASN A 837 15.23 -14.40 5.21
CA ASN A 837 15.26 -13.87 6.58
C ASN A 837 14.05 -14.25 7.45
N GLY A 838 13.23 -15.21 7.04
CA GLY A 838 12.05 -15.66 7.80
C GLY A 838 10.81 -14.75 7.67
N LEU A 839 10.84 -13.72 6.82
CA LEU A 839 9.72 -12.80 6.62
C LEU A 839 8.78 -13.29 5.51
N ILE A 840 7.49 -13.36 5.81
CA ILE A 840 6.43 -13.56 4.82
C ILE A 840 5.63 -12.26 4.67
N LEU A 841 5.39 -11.85 3.43
CA LEU A 841 4.56 -10.72 3.08
C LEU A 841 3.33 -11.18 2.30
N LEU A 842 2.17 -10.64 2.65
CA LEU A 842 0.91 -10.85 1.94
C LEU A 842 0.48 -9.54 1.30
N HIS A 843 0.46 -9.49 -0.02
CA HIS A 843 0.03 -8.35 -0.81
C HIS A 843 -1.37 -8.56 -1.36
N HIS A 844 -2.21 -7.53 -1.38
CA HIS A 844 -3.50 -7.59 -2.07
C HIS A 844 -3.30 -7.71 -3.59
N VAL A 845 -4.08 -8.58 -4.24
CA VAL A 845 -4.06 -8.75 -5.70
C VAL A 845 -4.95 -7.73 -6.41
N SER A 846 -6.05 -7.31 -5.76
CA SER A 846 -7.05 -6.42 -6.36
C SER A 846 -6.64 -4.94 -6.24
N VAL A 847 -6.50 -4.28 -7.38
CA VAL A 847 -6.23 -2.84 -7.47
C VAL A 847 -7.34 -2.00 -6.85
N ASN A 848 -8.61 -2.39 -7.02
CA ASN A 848 -9.75 -1.71 -6.39
C ASN A 848 -9.69 -1.77 -4.87
N THR A 849 -9.24 -2.91 -4.31
CA THR A 849 -9.00 -3.02 -2.88
C THR A 849 -7.91 -2.05 -2.42
N LEU A 850 -6.82 -1.94 -3.18
CA LEU A 850 -5.72 -0.99 -2.88
C LEU A 850 -6.19 0.47 -2.94
N ILE A 851 -7.03 0.84 -3.92
CA ILE A 851 -7.61 2.18 -4.01
C ILE A 851 -8.47 2.47 -2.78
N ASN A 852 -9.39 1.57 -2.41
CA ASN A 852 -10.26 1.74 -1.25
C ASN A 852 -9.46 1.89 0.05
N LEU A 853 -8.40 1.11 0.20
CA LEU A 853 -7.52 1.17 1.36
C LEU A 853 -6.68 2.47 1.36
N ALA A 854 -6.24 2.94 0.19
CA ALA A 854 -5.56 4.22 0.04
C ALA A 854 -6.49 5.39 0.45
N GLU A 855 -7.75 5.37 0.04
CA GLU A 855 -8.76 6.37 0.41
C GLU A 855 -9.11 6.35 1.91
N GLN A 856 -9.13 5.17 2.53
CA GLN A 856 -9.30 5.03 3.98
C GLN A 856 -8.07 5.53 4.75
N ALA A 857 -6.87 5.28 4.22
CA ALA A 857 -5.62 5.72 4.83
C ALA A 857 -5.43 7.24 4.75
N VAL A 858 -5.89 7.88 3.66
CA VAL A 858 -5.82 9.33 3.42
C VAL A 858 -7.23 9.85 3.15
N PRO A 859 -7.99 10.23 4.19
CA PRO A 859 -9.40 10.62 4.06
C PRO A 859 -9.62 12.00 3.41
N ARG A 860 -8.56 12.78 3.14
CA ARG A 860 -8.64 14.03 2.38
C ARG A 860 -8.60 13.80 0.87
N GLN A 861 -9.06 14.76 0.10
CA GLN A 861 -8.85 14.82 -1.35
C GLN A 861 -7.70 15.80 -1.67
N LEU A 862 -7.27 15.81 -2.94
CA LEU A 862 -6.36 16.85 -3.42
C LEU A 862 -6.99 18.23 -3.21
N THR A 863 -6.23 19.17 -2.69
CA THR A 863 -6.68 20.57 -2.61
C THR A 863 -6.87 21.17 -4.01
N SER A 864 -7.59 22.29 -4.12
CA SER A 864 -7.79 22.94 -5.42
C SER A 864 -6.45 23.34 -6.09
N GLU A 865 -5.45 23.73 -5.31
CA GLU A 865 -4.11 24.06 -5.81
C GLU A 865 -3.35 22.82 -6.28
N GLU A 866 -3.38 21.72 -5.48
CA GLU A 866 -2.78 20.44 -5.86
C GLU A 866 -3.45 19.87 -7.12
N ALA A 867 -4.79 19.90 -7.18
CA ALA A 867 -5.54 19.45 -8.35
C ALA A 867 -5.19 20.27 -9.59
N ALA A 868 -5.14 21.59 -9.49
CA ALA A 868 -4.75 22.47 -10.59
C ALA A 868 -3.30 22.24 -11.04
N HIS A 869 -2.40 21.89 -10.10
CA HIS A 869 -1.00 21.66 -10.41
C HIS A 869 -0.74 20.26 -11.03
N TYR A 870 -1.41 19.23 -10.51
CA TYR A 870 -1.11 17.83 -10.85
C TYR A 870 -2.12 17.20 -11.81
N LEU A 871 -3.37 17.71 -11.90
CA LEU A 871 -4.41 17.20 -12.80
C LEU A 871 -4.64 18.21 -13.96
N PRO A 872 -3.85 18.16 -15.04
CA PRO A 872 -4.04 19.06 -16.16
C PRO A 872 -5.40 18.82 -16.81
N GLY A 873 -6.23 19.87 -16.90
CA GLY A 873 -7.58 19.83 -17.44
C GLY A 873 -8.70 19.84 -16.38
N SER A 874 -8.38 19.78 -15.08
CA SER A 874 -9.30 20.15 -14.02
C SER A 874 -9.40 21.68 -13.90
N GLY A 875 -9.62 22.37 -15.01
CA GLY A 875 -10.19 23.73 -14.92
C GLY A 875 -11.44 23.58 -14.09
N VAL A 876 -11.41 24.19 -12.89
CA VAL A 876 -12.54 24.32 -11.99
C VAL A 876 -13.79 24.64 -12.81
N ARG A 877 -14.67 23.69 -13.00
CA ARG A 877 -16.08 23.87 -13.34
C ARG A 877 -16.92 22.95 -12.45
#